data_c86b4e15884d88edb447e7b0b5b88373
#
_entry.id   c86b4e15884d88edb447e7b0b5b88373
#
_cell.length_a   1.000
_cell.length_b   1.000
_cell.length_c   1.000
_cell.angle_alpha   90.00
_cell.angle_beta   90.00
_cell.angle_gamma   90.00
#
_symmetry.space_group_name_H-M   'P 1'
#
loop_
_entity.id
_entity.type
_entity.pdbx_description
1 polymer ?
#
loop_
_entity_poly.entity_id
_entity_poly.type
_entity_poly.pdbx_seq_one_letter_code
_entity_poly.pdbx_strand_id
1 'polypeptide(L)'
;MRKKLTLSFLMFLPVVSSYAEQVTTFGIANNNGLRLQESSRLQLIKQDKNNQTTFTDSETFKVTNNNNKIILTGGAQVRRPDAILKGERITYDRLTGEVVSEGNARLIRDGSRVVGEGLKYNVDKKTGEINSPVYRILSGGVGEARFAEIVDENHLRMDDAIYSGCSCDNKLWYIKSPEVNIYDDENEGIAKDGTLYIKGVPVFWSPHLEFTIKKERKTGWLFPTFSMTSRSGFGWNLPFFWNIAPNYDVTLTPSYYSKRGFMLGGEFRYLRPSFSGQLSGTYMPSDSKLHRNRWSINWTHRQKLGEFAGLNFGLTANYSGVSDSDYYRDFSAVAINRAQETFLDKNITLSFGGYNYWSGYLSVQKYQSLHDLTDPDNPIYYYQYERVPELSLKGERYDWGGFDVTTQATVTRFVHPTHEKYYRASWNPNYDFGGHYKADGVRYVSYTQVSYPIIRPGWYITPKIGLHASHYTTDWYTQYTYPNGTPFIRSQAGTQYKNQSRVLPIMSLDTGMTFERKTTLFGKPRTQTLEPRIYYLYIPYRYQSDIPIYDTSVSNFNFGTAFSENRYVGGWDRINDANQVTLGLTSRWLDEDTGKERMAIQVAQKFYFTKPRVFLGGYDYIDTQRVRERYAEKSRSEFLANMSVALTDTLNTEVGAQLDTYDNRLAQTYASLRWFPKNFTSLSLTYRYQREPYLIEGTDQQYSYQLNGKENISIAGQWPVTDKYYLVGRHDYSLYEKRSTQSIIGLEYHDKCCTTARVVFQRYAVSKTKSNSAVFLQVELNGLGGIGSDPLSVLRNSIPGYQNVKTPETVKSPFERYE
;
A
#
# COMPACT_ATOMS: atom_id res chain seq x y z
N MET A 1 -38.70 5.80 -17.66
CA MET A 1 -37.23 5.89 -17.76
C MET A 1 -36.69 6.36 -16.41
N ARG A 2 -36.21 5.42 -15.58
CA ARG A 2 -35.69 5.69 -14.24
C ARG A 2 -34.16 5.62 -14.30
N LYS A 3 -33.50 6.78 -14.17
CA LYS A 3 -32.06 6.86 -13.96
C LYS A 3 -31.80 6.63 -12.45
N LYS A 4 -31.10 5.54 -12.13
CA LYS A 4 -30.59 5.28 -10.79
C LYS A 4 -29.36 6.15 -10.57
N LEU A 5 -29.44 7.07 -9.61
CA LEU A 5 -28.26 7.69 -9.01
C LEU A 5 -27.84 6.84 -7.82
N THR A 6 -26.72 6.14 -7.96
CA THR A 6 -26.06 5.43 -6.86
C THR A 6 -25.10 6.39 -6.17
N LEU A 7 -25.47 6.82 -4.98
CA LEU A 7 -24.58 7.56 -4.07
C LEU A 7 -23.71 6.54 -3.33
N SER A 8 -22.44 6.42 -3.72
CA SER A 8 -21.47 5.57 -3.02
C SER A 8 -20.91 6.31 -1.82
N PHE A 9 -21.23 5.84 -0.64
CA PHE A 9 -20.56 6.23 0.61
C PHE A 9 -19.18 5.57 0.67
N LEU A 10 -18.13 6.34 0.50
CA LEU A 10 -16.75 5.90 0.70
C LEU A 10 -16.41 5.91 2.19
N MET A 11 -16.46 4.74 2.83
CA MET A 11 -15.76 4.49 4.09
C MET A 11 -14.26 4.38 3.81
N PHE A 12 -13.48 5.31 4.32
CA PHE A 12 -12.03 5.19 4.38
C PHE A 12 -11.64 4.18 5.46
N LEU A 13 -11.35 2.96 5.04
CA LEU A 13 -10.47 2.05 5.76
C LEU A 13 -9.10 2.09 5.07
N PRO A 14 -7.98 2.15 5.77
CA PRO A 14 -6.67 2.02 5.14
C PRO A 14 -6.47 0.54 4.77
N VAL A 15 -6.82 0.20 3.56
CA VAL A 15 -6.36 -1.05 2.95
C VAL A 15 -4.94 -0.80 2.46
N VAL A 16 -3.97 -1.33 3.18
CA VAL A 16 -2.61 -1.48 2.65
C VAL A 16 -2.67 -2.60 1.61
N SER A 17 -2.91 -2.22 0.38
CA SER A 17 -2.76 -3.11 -0.77
C SER A 17 -1.40 -2.85 -1.41
N SER A 18 -0.52 -3.83 -1.31
CA SER A 18 0.64 -3.93 -2.18
C SER A 18 0.13 -4.20 -3.59
N TYR A 19 0.06 -3.17 -4.42
CA TYR A 19 -0.22 -3.33 -5.83
C TYR A 19 1.06 -3.65 -6.58
N ALA A 20 1.08 -4.79 -7.23
CA ALA A 20 1.84 -4.94 -8.44
C ALA A 20 1.30 -3.90 -9.43
N GLU A 21 2.20 -3.03 -9.87
CA GLU A 21 1.91 -1.92 -10.77
C GLU A 21 1.39 -2.48 -12.11
N GLN A 22 0.07 -2.51 -12.28
CA GLN A 22 -0.48 -2.55 -13.63
C GLN A 22 -0.32 -1.13 -14.19
N VAL A 23 0.50 -1.03 -15.21
CA VAL A 23 0.63 0.17 -16.04
C VAL A 23 -0.75 0.48 -16.62
N THR A 24 -1.45 1.42 -16.00
CA THR A 24 -2.65 2.00 -16.58
C THR A 24 -2.20 3.01 -17.64
N THR A 25 -2.21 2.60 -18.89
CA THR A 25 -2.22 3.52 -20.01
C THR A 25 -3.42 4.45 -19.88
N PHE A 26 -3.13 5.73 -19.73
CA PHE A 26 -4.09 6.82 -19.73
C PHE A 26 -5.33 6.60 -18.85
N GLY A 27 -5.34 7.15 -17.66
CA GLY A 27 -6.43 7.60 -16.81
C GLY A 27 -7.89 7.25 -17.11
N ILE A 28 -8.13 6.28 -17.97
CA ILE A 28 -9.45 5.71 -18.23
C ILE A 28 -9.56 4.52 -17.30
N ALA A 29 -10.25 4.73 -16.20
CA ALA A 29 -10.65 3.68 -15.30
C ALA A 29 -11.14 2.44 -16.06
N ASN A 30 -10.84 1.27 -15.51
CA ASN A 30 -11.38 -0.03 -15.95
C ASN A 30 -12.91 -0.10 -15.71
N ASN A 31 -13.63 0.84 -16.20
CA ASN A 31 -15.07 0.73 -16.35
C ASN A 31 -15.32 0.35 -17.79
N ASN A 32 -16.28 -0.51 -18.03
CA ASN A 32 -16.79 -0.96 -19.30
C ASN A 32 -17.09 0.19 -20.31
N GLY A 33 -16.26 1.22 -20.32
CA GLY A 33 -16.26 2.32 -21.25
C GLY A 33 -15.66 1.88 -22.58
N LEU A 34 -16.05 2.51 -23.61
CA LEU A 34 -15.57 2.37 -24.98
C LEU A 34 -14.04 2.24 -24.99
N ARG A 35 -13.55 1.01 -25.16
CA ARG A 35 -12.17 0.79 -25.55
C ARG A 35 -12.09 1.11 -27.03
N LEU A 36 -11.20 2.03 -27.38
CA LEU A 36 -10.78 2.13 -28.78
C LEU A 36 -10.15 0.78 -29.16
N GLN A 37 -10.88 -0.02 -29.86
CA GLN A 37 -10.33 -1.24 -30.45
C GLN A 37 -9.48 -0.82 -31.63
N GLU A 38 -8.29 -1.37 -31.73
CA GLU A 38 -7.47 -1.26 -32.94
C GLU A 38 -8.34 -1.68 -34.15
N SER A 39 -8.43 -0.82 -35.15
CA SER A 39 -9.16 -1.16 -36.37
C SER A 39 -8.63 -2.48 -36.89
N SER A 40 -9.51 -3.36 -37.34
CA SER A 40 -9.12 -4.63 -37.97
C SER A 40 -8.18 -4.44 -39.18
N ARG A 41 -8.11 -3.22 -39.71
CA ARG A 41 -7.13 -2.82 -40.76
C ARG A 41 -5.74 -2.53 -40.21
N LEU A 42 -5.63 -2.25 -38.91
CA LEU A 42 -4.36 -2.01 -38.19
C LEU A 42 -3.91 -3.24 -37.38
N GLN A 43 -4.76 -4.23 -37.21
CA GLN A 43 -4.33 -5.52 -36.68
C GLN A 43 -3.35 -6.14 -37.67
N LEU A 44 -2.15 -6.44 -37.18
CA LEU A 44 -1.24 -7.30 -37.92
C LEU A 44 -2.04 -8.52 -38.38
N ILE A 45 -2.17 -8.72 -39.68
CA ILE A 45 -2.77 -9.93 -40.25
C ILE A 45 -2.03 -11.09 -39.56
N LYS A 46 -2.75 -11.90 -38.79
CA LYS A 46 -2.18 -13.13 -38.20
C LYS A 46 -1.53 -13.86 -39.35
N GLN A 47 -0.21 -13.88 -39.34
CA GLN A 47 0.57 -14.46 -40.41
C GLN A 47 0.22 -15.96 -40.49
N ASP A 48 -0.37 -16.35 -41.56
CA ASP A 48 -0.23 -17.71 -41.99
C ASP A 48 1.25 -17.91 -42.28
N LYS A 49 1.94 -18.74 -41.46
CA LYS A 49 3.37 -19.03 -41.59
C LYS A 49 3.75 -19.49 -43.05
N ASN A 50 2.77 -19.84 -43.83
CA ASN A 50 2.92 -20.27 -45.21
C ASN A 50 2.77 -19.16 -46.25
N ASN A 51 2.37 -17.96 -45.87
CA ASN A 51 2.20 -16.86 -46.85
C ASN A 51 3.48 -16.02 -46.90
N GLN A 52 4.37 -16.37 -47.85
CA GLN A 52 5.65 -15.72 -48.11
C GLN A 52 5.56 -14.66 -49.19
N THR A 53 4.44 -14.01 -49.44
CA THR A 53 4.29 -12.98 -50.44
C THR A 53 5.26 -11.80 -50.17
N THR A 54 6.09 -11.49 -51.12
CA THR A 54 7.01 -10.39 -51.09
C THR A 54 6.50 -9.23 -51.95
N PHE A 55 6.34 -8.07 -51.34
CA PHE A 55 5.95 -6.84 -52.03
C PHE A 55 7.18 -5.98 -52.26
N THR A 56 7.28 -5.38 -53.44
CA THR A 56 8.37 -4.41 -53.76
C THR A 56 7.73 -3.09 -54.18
N ASP A 57 8.33 -1.99 -53.76
CA ASP A 57 7.93 -0.63 -54.09
C ASP A 57 9.13 0.28 -54.30
N SER A 58 9.07 1.21 -55.27
CA SER A 58 10.13 2.18 -55.57
C SER A 58 9.65 3.17 -56.64
N GLU A 59 10.35 4.31 -56.75
CA GLU A 59 10.09 5.27 -57.83
C GLU A 59 10.39 4.67 -59.21
N THR A 60 11.49 3.92 -59.30
CA THR A 60 11.89 3.24 -60.53
C THR A 60 12.32 1.80 -60.24
N PHE A 61 11.97 0.89 -61.17
CA PHE A 61 12.43 -0.49 -61.07
C PHE A 61 12.96 -1.01 -62.40
N LYS A 62 13.96 -1.87 -62.37
CA LYS A 62 14.55 -2.55 -63.51
C LYS A 62 14.59 -4.06 -63.26
N VAL A 63 14.11 -4.84 -64.18
CA VAL A 63 14.13 -6.31 -64.12
C VAL A 63 15.19 -6.84 -65.05
N THR A 64 16.05 -7.71 -64.60
CA THR A 64 17.16 -8.30 -65.37
C THR A 64 17.26 -9.80 -65.06
N ASN A 65 18.14 -10.51 -65.77
CA ASN A 65 18.42 -11.93 -65.58
C ASN A 65 17.18 -12.82 -65.67
N ASN A 66 16.52 -12.83 -66.85
CA ASN A 66 15.30 -13.62 -67.12
C ASN A 66 14.18 -13.42 -66.03
N ASN A 67 13.98 -12.18 -65.64
CA ASN A 67 13.00 -11.76 -64.64
C ASN A 67 13.29 -12.21 -63.18
N ASN A 68 14.49 -12.68 -62.86
CA ASN A 68 14.84 -13.15 -61.53
C ASN A 68 15.44 -12.09 -60.64
N LYS A 69 16.07 -11.03 -61.22
CA LYS A 69 16.74 -9.97 -60.47
C LYS A 69 16.01 -8.64 -60.67
N ILE A 70 15.51 -8.07 -59.57
CA ILE A 70 14.79 -6.80 -59.51
C ILE A 70 15.72 -5.75 -58.87
N ILE A 71 15.94 -4.64 -59.53
CA ILE A 71 16.67 -3.49 -59.02
C ILE A 71 15.65 -2.37 -58.80
N LEU A 72 15.52 -1.93 -57.57
CA LEU A 72 14.62 -0.88 -57.10
C LEU A 72 15.45 0.36 -56.79
N THR A 73 15.03 1.54 -57.23
CA THR A 73 15.76 2.79 -56.97
C THR A 73 14.77 3.92 -56.67
N GLY A 74 15.14 4.79 -55.73
CA GLY A 74 14.32 5.87 -55.26
C GLY A 74 13.28 5.37 -54.25
N GLY A 75 13.49 5.64 -52.94
CA GLY A 75 12.61 5.18 -51.89
C GLY A 75 12.33 3.68 -51.88
N ALA A 76 13.33 2.88 -52.33
CA ALA A 76 13.19 1.44 -52.53
C ALA A 76 12.79 0.68 -51.27
N GLN A 77 11.81 -0.21 -51.41
CA GLN A 77 11.29 -1.03 -50.28
C GLN A 77 11.03 -2.45 -50.77
N VAL A 78 11.43 -3.42 -49.94
CA VAL A 78 11.05 -4.83 -50.02
C VAL A 78 10.35 -5.18 -48.73
N ARG A 79 9.11 -5.65 -48.79
CA ARG A 79 8.26 -5.92 -47.64
C ARG A 79 7.74 -7.33 -47.68
N ARG A 80 7.91 -8.00 -46.55
CA ARG A 80 7.28 -9.28 -46.19
C ARG A 80 6.50 -9.11 -44.89
N PRO A 81 5.64 -10.07 -44.57
CA PRO A 81 4.90 -10.01 -43.29
C PRO A 81 5.78 -9.87 -42.06
N ASP A 82 6.98 -10.46 -42.06
CA ASP A 82 7.91 -10.52 -40.92
C ASP A 82 9.04 -9.45 -40.97
N ALA A 83 9.32 -8.83 -42.14
CA ALA A 83 10.38 -7.87 -42.27
C ALA A 83 10.11 -6.81 -43.35
N ILE A 84 10.60 -5.61 -43.10
CA ILE A 84 10.58 -4.50 -44.05
C ILE A 84 12.02 -4.02 -44.27
N LEU A 85 12.48 -4.05 -45.51
CA LEU A 85 13.76 -3.52 -45.93
C LEU A 85 13.55 -2.24 -46.73
N LYS A 86 14.23 -1.17 -46.36
CA LYS A 86 14.21 0.11 -47.08
C LYS A 86 15.64 0.54 -47.41
N GLY A 87 15.82 1.24 -48.53
CA GLY A 87 17.12 1.79 -48.93
C GLY A 87 16.97 2.72 -50.12
N GLU A 88 18.07 3.38 -50.49
CA GLU A 88 18.10 4.22 -51.70
C GLU A 88 18.08 3.38 -52.95
N ARG A 89 18.79 2.25 -52.91
CA ARG A 89 18.83 1.26 -54.01
C ARG A 89 18.77 -0.13 -53.39
N ILE A 90 17.83 -0.95 -53.83
CA ILE A 90 17.68 -2.35 -53.41
C ILE A 90 17.77 -3.25 -54.62
N THR A 91 18.60 -4.27 -54.53
CA THR A 91 18.68 -5.35 -55.51
C THR A 91 18.10 -6.61 -54.87
N TYR A 92 17.06 -7.16 -55.45
CA TYR A 92 16.39 -8.39 -54.98
C TYR A 92 16.55 -9.50 -56.02
N ASP A 93 17.14 -10.60 -55.65
CA ASP A 93 17.23 -11.82 -56.42
C ASP A 93 16.15 -12.81 -55.97
N ARG A 94 15.18 -13.08 -56.83
CA ARG A 94 13.99 -13.92 -56.56
C ARG A 94 14.35 -15.40 -56.44
N LEU A 95 15.44 -15.87 -57.07
CA LEU A 95 15.88 -17.26 -57.03
C LEU A 95 16.57 -17.62 -55.70
N THR A 96 17.41 -16.71 -55.25
CA THR A 96 18.21 -16.95 -54.05
C THR A 96 17.56 -16.37 -52.79
N GLY A 97 16.53 -15.53 -52.93
CA GLY A 97 15.92 -14.78 -51.81
C GLY A 97 16.82 -13.68 -51.24
N GLU A 98 17.93 -13.35 -51.95
CA GLU A 98 18.90 -12.38 -51.50
C GLU A 98 18.44 -10.95 -51.81
N VAL A 99 18.50 -10.08 -50.82
CA VAL A 99 18.23 -8.65 -50.90
C VAL A 99 19.49 -7.90 -50.51
N VAL A 100 20.00 -7.05 -51.37
CA VAL A 100 21.14 -6.15 -51.08
C VAL A 100 20.62 -4.72 -51.14
N SER A 101 20.79 -3.98 -50.06
CA SER A 101 20.39 -2.57 -49.92
C SER A 101 21.68 -1.73 -49.79
N GLU A 102 21.79 -0.72 -50.63
CA GLU A 102 22.89 0.25 -50.67
C GLU A 102 22.36 1.62 -50.22
N GLY A 103 23.13 2.35 -49.42
CA GLY A 103 22.82 3.69 -48.92
C GLY A 103 21.62 3.70 -47.92
N ASN A 104 21.87 4.18 -46.72
CA ASN A 104 20.84 4.29 -45.68
C ASN A 104 19.94 3.07 -45.53
N ALA A 105 20.53 1.87 -45.58
CA ALA A 105 19.79 0.63 -45.49
C ALA A 105 19.08 0.50 -44.13
N ARG A 106 17.78 0.17 -44.15
CA ARG A 106 16.97 0.00 -42.95
C ARG A 106 16.28 -1.36 -42.95
N LEU A 107 16.46 -2.08 -41.86
CA LEU A 107 15.73 -3.30 -41.59
C LEU A 107 14.79 -3.07 -40.40
N ILE A 108 13.51 -3.32 -40.57
CA ILE A 108 12.50 -3.29 -39.52
C ILE A 108 11.97 -4.70 -39.39
N ARG A 109 12.09 -5.30 -38.20
CA ARG A 109 11.63 -6.65 -37.91
C ARG A 109 11.11 -6.70 -36.48
N ASP A 110 9.92 -7.25 -36.28
CA ASP A 110 9.27 -7.39 -34.95
C ASP A 110 9.29 -6.11 -34.12
N GLY A 111 9.19 -4.93 -34.76
CA GLY A 111 9.25 -3.62 -34.12
C GLY A 111 10.67 -3.15 -33.72
N SER A 112 11.69 -3.96 -33.97
CA SER A 112 13.10 -3.56 -33.88
C SER A 112 13.55 -2.93 -35.19
N ARG A 113 14.41 -1.90 -35.11
CA ARG A 113 14.88 -1.15 -36.24
C ARG A 113 16.41 -1.15 -36.28
N VAL A 114 16.99 -1.51 -37.41
CA VAL A 114 18.43 -1.41 -37.64
C VAL A 114 18.66 -0.54 -38.87
N VAL A 115 19.59 0.39 -38.78
CA VAL A 115 20.00 1.26 -39.87
C VAL A 115 21.49 1.09 -40.06
N GLY A 116 21.95 0.91 -41.31
CA GLY A 116 23.36 0.75 -41.61
C GLY A 116 23.73 1.35 -42.97
N GLU A 117 25.01 1.42 -43.24
CA GLU A 117 25.52 1.92 -44.51
C GLU A 117 25.25 0.97 -45.69
N GLY A 118 25.16 -0.33 -45.41
CA GLY A 118 24.79 -1.39 -46.35
C GLY A 118 24.20 -2.58 -45.60
N LEU A 119 23.25 -3.26 -46.26
CA LEU A 119 22.56 -4.44 -45.76
C LEU A 119 22.53 -5.50 -46.84
N LYS A 120 22.98 -6.70 -46.51
CA LYS A 120 22.71 -7.91 -47.26
C LYS A 120 21.82 -8.84 -46.44
N TYR A 121 20.67 -9.20 -46.97
CA TYR A 121 19.69 -10.01 -46.21
C TYR A 121 19.07 -11.06 -47.12
N ASN A 122 19.02 -12.29 -46.66
CA ASN A 122 18.31 -13.38 -47.32
C ASN A 122 16.93 -13.55 -46.67
N VAL A 123 15.89 -13.22 -47.44
CA VAL A 123 14.52 -13.22 -46.93
C VAL A 123 13.94 -14.62 -46.66
N ASP A 124 14.50 -15.65 -47.29
CA ASP A 124 14.07 -17.03 -47.14
C ASP A 124 14.82 -17.74 -46.02
N LYS A 125 16.11 -17.52 -45.90
CA LYS A 125 16.97 -18.07 -44.83
C LYS A 125 16.96 -17.25 -43.57
N LYS A 126 16.46 -16.01 -43.63
CA LYS A 126 16.46 -15.02 -42.54
C LYS A 126 17.84 -14.71 -41.97
N THR A 127 18.85 -14.79 -42.84
CA THR A 127 20.26 -14.49 -42.50
C THR A 127 20.71 -13.20 -43.18
N GLY A 128 21.73 -12.51 -42.64
CA GLY A 128 22.20 -11.30 -43.27
C GLY A 128 23.38 -10.65 -42.57
N GLU A 129 23.89 -9.60 -43.19
CA GLU A 129 25.03 -8.82 -42.76
C GLU A 129 24.71 -7.34 -42.85
N ILE A 130 25.16 -6.56 -41.89
CA ILE A 130 24.93 -5.11 -41.84
C ILE A 130 26.21 -4.42 -41.42
N ASN A 131 26.63 -3.43 -42.22
CA ASN A 131 27.83 -2.63 -41.93
C ASN A 131 27.42 -1.40 -41.12
N SER A 132 28.23 -1.08 -40.10
CA SER A 132 28.03 0.08 -39.21
C SER A 132 26.60 0.22 -38.71
N PRO A 133 25.98 -0.85 -38.12
CA PRO A 133 24.59 -0.78 -37.72
C PRO A 133 24.38 0.12 -36.49
N VAL A 134 23.35 0.98 -36.58
CA VAL A 134 22.75 1.64 -35.45
C VAL A 134 21.40 0.95 -35.21
N TYR A 135 21.20 0.38 -34.04
CA TYR A 135 20.03 -0.41 -33.77
C TYR A 135 19.18 0.12 -32.58
N ARG A 136 17.87 -0.10 -32.71
CA ARG A 136 16.90 0.13 -31.65
C ARG A 136 16.04 -1.10 -31.49
N ILE A 137 16.14 -1.73 -30.35
CA ILE A 137 15.33 -2.90 -29.96
C ILE A 137 13.96 -2.46 -29.44
N LEU A 138 12.92 -3.22 -29.73
CA LEU A 138 11.54 -2.92 -29.27
C LEU A 138 11.44 -2.74 -27.76
N SER A 139 12.22 -3.50 -26.99
CA SER A 139 12.28 -3.40 -25.51
C SER A 139 12.89 -2.09 -25.00
N GLY A 140 13.39 -1.20 -25.86
CA GLY A 140 13.94 0.12 -25.54
C GLY A 140 15.46 0.19 -25.53
N GLY A 141 16.19 -0.91 -25.80
CA GLY A 141 17.64 -0.88 -25.98
C GLY A 141 18.03 -0.20 -27.29
N VAL A 142 19.12 0.59 -27.25
CA VAL A 142 19.73 1.24 -28.40
C VAL A 142 21.22 1.00 -28.42
N GLY A 143 21.82 0.99 -29.60
CA GLY A 143 23.25 0.82 -29.71
C GLY A 143 23.75 0.97 -31.15
N GLU A 144 25.06 0.75 -31.30
CA GLU A 144 25.79 0.76 -32.52
C GLU A 144 26.85 -0.33 -32.49
N ALA A 145 27.23 -0.82 -33.65
CA ALA A 145 28.32 -1.78 -33.79
C ALA A 145 29.12 -1.47 -35.07
N ARG A 146 30.34 -1.99 -35.17
CA ARG A 146 31.11 -1.91 -36.39
C ARG A 146 30.52 -2.80 -37.47
N PHE A 147 30.03 -3.99 -37.08
CA PHE A 147 29.47 -5.00 -37.97
C PHE A 147 28.41 -5.82 -37.21
N ALA A 148 27.36 -6.20 -37.92
CA ALA A 148 26.38 -7.14 -37.39
C ALA A 148 26.06 -8.24 -38.38
N GLU A 149 25.99 -9.47 -37.88
CA GLU A 149 25.65 -10.68 -38.63
C GLU A 149 24.33 -11.25 -38.05
N ILE A 150 23.30 -11.35 -38.86
CA ILE A 150 22.08 -12.07 -38.54
C ILE A 150 22.35 -13.53 -38.90
N VAL A 151 22.69 -14.36 -37.90
CA VAL A 151 23.09 -15.75 -38.08
C VAL A 151 21.86 -16.62 -38.42
N ASP A 152 20.75 -16.33 -37.75
CA ASP A 152 19.44 -16.93 -37.99
C ASP A 152 18.30 -16.04 -37.47
N GLU A 153 17.09 -16.57 -37.43
CA GLU A 153 15.89 -15.85 -37.00
C GLU A 153 15.98 -15.30 -35.58
N ASN A 154 16.67 -15.99 -34.65
CA ASN A 154 16.74 -15.67 -33.25
C ASN A 154 18.15 -15.20 -32.80
N HIS A 155 19.18 -15.38 -33.63
CA HIS A 155 20.57 -15.10 -33.27
C HIS A 155 21.15 -13.95 -34.09
N LEU A 156 21.50 -12.87 -33.36
CA LEU A 156 22.24 -11.70 -33.90
C LEU A 156 23.58 -11.60 -33.22
N ARG A 157 24.66 -11.60 -34.01
CA ARG A 157 26.04 -11.36 -33.58
C ARG A 157 26.49 -9.97 -33.98
N MET A 158 27.14 -9.27 -33.08
CA MET A 158 27.66 -7.91 -33.33
C MET A 158 29.09 -7.78 -32.86
N ASP A 159 29.94 -7.17 -33.70
CA ASP A 159 31.33 -6.91 -33.38
C ASP A 159 31.54 -5.43 -33.03
N ASP A 160 32.40 -5.18 -32.01
CA ASP A 160 32.66 -3.84 -31.45
C ASP A 160 31.35 -3.09 -31.11
N ALA A 161 30.52 -3.73 -30.35
CA ALA A 161 29.18 -3.25 -30.06
C ALA A 161 29.10 -2.38 -28.81
N ILE A 162 28.23 -1.39 -28.85
CA ILE A 162 27.78 -0.57 -27.75
C ILE A 162 26.29 -0.82 -27.54
N TYR A 163 25.90 -1.10 -26.32
CA TYR A 163 24.51 -1.27 -25.92
C TYR A 163 24.14 -0.33 -24.76
N SER A 164 22.99 0.32 -24.83
CA SER A 164 22.45 1.15 -23.77
C SER A 164 20.90 1.10 -23.71
N GLY A 165 20.32 1.24 -22.55
CA GLY A 165 18.89 1.52 -22.38
C GLY A 165 18.52 3.01 -22.51
N CYS A 166 19.52 3.87 -22.79
CA CYS A 166 19.34 5.30 -22.99
C CYS A 166 18.94 5.61 -24.44
N SER A 167 17.75 6.11 -24.66
CA SER A 167 17.24 6.44 -25.98
C SER A 167 17.70 7.80 -26.53
N CYS A 168 18.40 8.57 -25.72
CA CYS A 168 18.94 9.89 -26.08
C CYS A 168 20.39 9.82 -26.61
N ASP A 169 20.79 10.86 -27.32
CA ASP A 169 22.14 10.93 -27.98
C ASP A 169 23.27 10.91 -26.94
N ASN A 170 23.07 11.56 -25.80
CA ASN A 170 24.06 11.61 -24.72
C ASN A 170 23.82 10.51 -23.71
N LYS A 171 24.26 9.30 -24.01
CA LYS A 171 24.05 8.10 -23.16
C LYS A 171 24.84 8.25 -21.87
N LEU A 172 24.13 8.31 -20.75
CA LEU A 172 24.77 8.38 -19.43
C LEU A 172 25.48 7.08 -19.07
N TRP A 173 24.95 5.95 -19.51
CA TRP A 173 25.55 4.64 -19.34
C TRP A 173 25.49 3.82 -20.63
N TYR A 174 26.48 3.00 -20.85
CA TYR A 174 26.52 2.03 -21.94
C TYR A 174 27.46 0.88 -21.62
N ILE A 175 27.16 -0.28 -22.21
CA ILE A 175 28.05 -1.44 -22.22
C ILE A 175 28.77 -1.43 -23.53
N LYS A 176 30.10 -1.52 -23.51
CA LYS A 176 30.96 -1.71 -24.69
C LYS A 176 31.57 -3.10 -24.61
N SER A 177 31.57 -3.82 -25.74
CA SER A 177 32.08 -5.17 -25.85
C SER A 177 32.65 -5.43 -27.23
N PRO A 178 33.76 -6.17 -27.36
CA PRO A 178 34.27 -6.61 -28.65
C PRO A 178 33.30 -7.49 -29.44
N GLU A 179 32.50 -8.32 -28.71
CA GLU A 179 31.51 -9.19 -29.32
C GLU A 179 30.25 -9.25 -28.45
N VAL A 180 29.09 -9.03 -29.07
CA VAL A 180 27.77 -9.21 -28.42
C VAL A 180 26.94 -10.19 -29.22
N ASN A 181 26.42 -11.22 -28.57
CA ASN A 181 25.47 -12.17 -29.13
C ASN A 181 24.11 -11.94 -28.50
N ILE A 182 23.06 -11.85 -29.31
CA ILE A 182 21.67 -11.71 -28.88
C ILE A 182 20.89 -12.94 -29.32
N TYR A 183 20.28 -13.65 -28.36
CA TYR A 183 19.40 -14.79 -28.56
C TYR A 183 17.98 -14.38 -28.18
N ASP A 184 17.13 -14.11 -29.20
CA ASP A 184 15.82 -13.53 -28.98
C ASP A 184 14.83 -14.52 -28.35
N ASP A 185 14.91 -15.81 -28.69
CA ASP A 185 14.10 -16.88 -28.12
C ASP A 185 14.47 -17.23 -26.67
N GLU A 186 15.74 -17.09 -26.30
CA GLU A 186 16.24 -17.30 -24.95
C GLU A 186 16.13 -16.06 -24.06
N ASN A 187 15.72 -14.91 -24.66
CA ASN A 187 15.69 -13.60 -23.97
C ASN A 187 17.05 -13.25 -23.37
N GLU A 188 18.11 -13.45 -24.15
CA GLU A 188 19.48 -13.34 -23.68
C GLU A 188 20.34 -12.49 -24.59
N GLY A 189 21.10 -11.58 -23.98
CA GLY A 189 22.23 -10.90 -24.58
C GLY A 189 23.51 -11.29 -23.84
N ILE A 190 24.53 -11.74 -24.56
CA ILE A 190 25.84 -12.09 -24.02
C ILE A 190 26.88 -11.16 -24.61
N ALA A 191 27.50 -10.34 -23.76
CA ALA A 191 28.64 -9.51 -24.11
C ALA A 191 29.94 -10.15 -23.62
N LYS A 192 30.83 -10.53 -24.49
CA LYS A 192 32.18 -11.02 -24.20
C LYS A 192 33.08 -9.84 -23.88
N ASP A 193 33.84 -9.91 -22.78
CA ASP A 193 34.70 -8.82 -22.28
C ASP A 193 33.93 -7.48 -22.16
N GLY A 194 32.68 -7.59 -21.65
CA GLY A 194 31.78 -6.45 -21.53
C GLY A 194 32.25 -5.47 -20.46
N THR A 195 32.36 -4.20 -20.81
CA THR A 195 32.68 -3.11 -19.88
C THR A 195 31.51 -2.13 -19.77
N LEU A 196 31.02 -1.91 -18.54
CA LEU A 196 30.01 -0.92 -18.24
C LEU A 196 30.67 0.44 -18.03
N TYR A 197 30.24 1.42 -18.79
CA TYR A 197 30.65 2.81 -18.66
C TYR A 197 29.54 3.66 -18.06
N ILE A 198 29.90 4.57 -17.17
CA ILE A 198 29.00 5.62 -16.65
C ILE A 198 29.70 6.96 -16.90
N LYS A 199 29.06 7.85 -17.66
CA LYS A 199 29.67 9.13 -18.12
C LYS A 199 31.04 8.96 -18.76
N GLY A 200 31.23 7.89 -19.52
CA GLY A 200 32.52 7.60 -20.19
C GLY A 200 33.62 7.00 -19.30
N VAL A 201 33.32 6.81 -17.98
CA VAL A 201 34.26 6.18 -17.06
C VAL A 201 33.91 4.69 -16.94
N PRO A 202 34.86 3.76 -17.12
CA PRO A 202 34.66 2.33 -16.92
C PRO A 202 34.47 2.04 -15.42
N VAL A 203 33.29 1.47 -15.04
CA VAL A 203 32.96 1.19 -13.64
C VAL A 203 32.87 -0.29 -13.30
N PHE A 204 32.65 -1.12 -14.32
CA PHE A 204 32.55 -2.57 -14.12
C PHE A 204 33.01 -3.28 -15.42
N TRP A 205 33.75 -4.37 -15.26
CA TRP A 205 34.14 -5.26 -16.34
C TRP A 205 33.83 -6.72 -15.99
N SER A 206 33.42 -7.48 -17.01
CA SER A 206 33.21 -8.92 -16.87
C SER A 206 33.63 -9.63 -18.16
N PRO A 207 34.35 -10.75 -18.11
CA PRO A 207 34.66 -11.53 -19.29
C PRO A 207 33.42 -12.11 -19.97
N HIS A 208 32.35 -12.30 -19.18
CA HIS A 208 31.08 -12.79 -19.64
C HIS A 208 29.98 -12.00 -18.92
N LEU A 209 29.27 -11.13 -19.67
CA LEU A 209 28.18 -10.31 -19.10
C LEU A 209 26.87 -10.67 -19.79
N GLU A 210 25.97 -11.30 -19.05
CA GLU A 210 24.61 -11.61 -19.50
C GLU A 210 23.66 -10.48 -19.15
N PHE A 211 22.74 -10.17 -20.07
CA PHE A 211 21.64 -9.25 -19.83
C PHE A 211 20.37 -9.71 -20.53
N THR A 212 19.22 -9.30 -20.04
CA THR A 212 17.91 -9.60 -20.66
C THR A 212 17.59 -8.54 -21.71
N ILE A 213 17.08 -8.96 -22.85
CA ILE A 213 16.68 -8.09 -23.96
C ILE A 213 15.19 -7.72 -23.90
N LYS A 214 14.36 -8.58 -23.32
CA LYS A 214 12.93 -8.36 -23.09
C LYS A 214 12.65 -8.27 -21.61
N LYS A 215 11.60 -7.56 -21.20
CA LYS A 215 11.15 -7.48 -19.79
C LYS A 215 10.49 -8.78 -19.34
N GLU A 216 11.15 -9.90 -19.51
CA GLU A 216 10.70 -11.22 -19.09
C GLU A 216 11.53 -11.72 -17.91
N ARG A 217 10.99 -12.66 -17.15
CA ARG A 217 11.66 -13.22 -15.98
C ARG A 217 12.72 -14.23 -16.40
N LYS A 218 13.96 -14.02 -16.02
CA LYS A 218 15.08 -14.94 -16.27
C LYS A 218 15.80 -15.30 -14.97
N THR A 219 16.27 -16.52 -14.85
CA THR A 219 17.13 -16.97 -13.74
C THR A 219 18.48 -16.27 -13.80
N GLY A 220 18.95 -15.76 -12.66
CA GLY A 220 20.27 -15.12 -12.57
C GLY A 220 20.44 -14.29 -11.30
N TRP A 221 21.65 -13.78 -11.14
CA TRP A 221 21.97 -12.84 -10.08
C TRP A 221 21.32 -11.47 -10.37
N LEU A 222 20.66 -10.93 -9.34
CA LEU A 222 20.16 -9.56 -9.38
C LEU A 222 21.25 -8.60 -8.89
N PHE A 223 21.06 -7.32 -9.15
CA PHE A 223 21.99 -6.32 -8.66
C PHE A 223 22.07 -6.31 -7.13
N PRO A 224 23.30 -6.16 -6.58
CA PRO A 224 23.47 -6.09 -5.15
C PRO A 224 22.81 -4.83 -4.58
N THR A 225 22.26 -4.96 -3.38
CA THR A 225 21.72 -3.83 -2.63
C THR A 225 22.62 -3.55 -1.42
N PHE A 226 22.77 -2.26 -1.11
CA PHE A 226 23.61 -1.79 -0.01
C PHE A 226 22.78 -0.99 0.97
N SER A 227 23.08 -1.13 2.24
CA SER A 227 22.41 -0.40 3.31
C SER A 227 23.38 0.00 4.40
N MET A 228 23.06 1.07 5.12
CA MET A 228 23.82 1.49 6.27
C MET A 228 22.86 1.93 7.37
N THR A 229 22.90 1.24 8.49
CA THR A 229 22.08 1.56 9.67
C THR A 229 22.93 1.66 10.92
N SER A 230 22.47 2.41 11.92
CA SER A 230 23.17 2.52 13.19
C SER A 230 23.19 1.19 13.96
N ARG A 231 22.17 0.33 13.77
CA ARG A 231 21.98 -0.92 14.51
C ARG A 231 22.66 -2.13 13.88
N SER A 232 22.64 -2.26 12.57
CA SER A 232 23.25 -3.39 11.84
C SER A 232 24.57 -3.08 11.13
N GLY A 233 24.93 -1.79 11.04
CA GLY A 233 26.14 -1.33 10.36
C GLY A 233 25.96 -1.29 8.84
N PHE A 234 27.08 -1.43 8.12
CA PHE A 234 27.07 -1.59 6.67
C PHE A 234 26.57 -2.99 6.34
N GLY A 235 25.61 -3.07 5.45
CA GLY A 235 25.02 -4.31 4.94
C GLY A 235 25.06 -4.37 3.41
N TRP A 236 25.32 -5.55 2.88
CA TRP A 236 25.13 -5.82 1.47
C TRP A 236 24.32 -7.11 1.29
N ASN A 237 23.50 -7.15 0.26
CA ASN A 237 22.66 -8.28 -0.10
C ASN A 237 22.89 -8.56 -1.58
N LEU A 238 23.02 -9.83 -1.94
CA LEU A 238 23.22 -10.28 -3.31
C LEU A 238 22.13 -11.27 -3.69
N PRO A 239 20.98 -10.82 -4.23
CA PRO A 239 19.87 -11.72 -4.54
C PRO A 239 20.18 -12.58 -5.77
N PHE A 240 19.83 -13.86 -5.71
CA PHE A 240 19.77 -14.76 -6.83
C PHE A 240 18.32 -15.13 -7.12
N PHE A 241 17.83 -14.78 -8.29
CA PHE A 241 16.49 -15.09 -8.74
C PHE A 241 16.48 -16.40 -9.55
N TRP A 242 15.66 -17.35 -9.14
CA TRP A 242 15.46 -18.61 -9.81
C TRP A 242 14.04 -18.70 -10.36
N ASN A 243 13.90 -18.57 -11.69
CA ASN A 243 12.64 -18.75 -12.41
C ASN A 243 12.38 -20.25 -12.64
N ILE A 244 11.78 -20.90 -11.64
CA ILE A 244 11.53 -22.36 -11.69
C ILE A 244 10.53 -22.70 -12.80
N ALA A 245 9.47 -21.91 -12.90
CA ALA A 245 8.41 -22.05 -13.89
C ALA A 245 7.68 -20.69 -14.09
N PRO A 246 6.87 -20.52 -15.14
CA PRO A 246 6.12 -19.27 -15.36
C PRO A 246 5.28 -18.83 -14.16
N ASN A 247 4.91 -19.74 -13.30
CA ASN A 247 4.04 -19.54 -12.13
C ASN A 247 4.69 -19.86 -10.78
N TYR A 248 5.98 -20.16 -10.75
CA TYR A 248 6.77 -20.40 -9.55
C TYR A 248 8.14 -19.77 -9.66
N ASP A 249 8.57 -19.06 -8.65
CA ASP A 249 9.93 -18.55 -8.54
C ASP A 249 10.45 -18.54 -7.11
N VAL A 250 11.76 -18.49 -6.99
CA VAL A 250 12.48 -18.37 -5.73
C VAL A 250 13.51 -17.26 -5.87
N THR A 251 13.62 -16.41 -4.84
CA THR A 251 14.75 -15.50 -4.70
C THR A 251 15.51 -15.85 -3.44
N LEU A 252 16.80 -16.21 -3.58
CA LEU A 252 17.70 -16.45 -2.47
C LEU A 252 18.58 -15.22 -2.28
N THR A 253 18.69 -14.71 -1.06
CA THR A 253 19.41 -13.48 -0.77
C THR A 253 20.44 -13.70 0.33
N PRO A 254 21.67 -14.15 0.01
CA PRO A 254 22.77 -14.07 0.94
C PRO A 254 23.06 -12.60 1.27
N SER A 255 23.23 -12.32 2.55
CA SER A 255 23.42 -10.98 3.10
C SER A 255 24.50 -10.99 4.16
N TYR A 256 25.21 -9.88 4.28
CA TYR A 256 26.18 -9.69 5.34
C TYR A 256 26.02 -8.31 5.97
N TYR A 257 26.05 -8.27 7.30
CA TYR A 257 25.94 -7.06 8.09
C TYR A 257 27.17 -6.91 8.99
N SER A 258 27.90 -5.80 8.87
CA SER A 258 29.20 -5.60 9.54
C SER A 258 29.14 -5.70 11.08
N LYS A 259 27.99 -5.38 11.69
CA LYS A 259 27.77 -5.47 13.15
C LYS A 259 27.03 -6.73 13.60
N ARG A 260 26.55 -7.56 12.68
CA ARG A 260 25.65 -8.69 12.99
C ARG A 260 26.11 -10.03 12.42
N GLY A 261 26.75 -10.02 11.24
CA GLY A 261 27.23 -11.22 10.57
C GLY A 261 26.44 -11.62 9.33
N PHE A 262 26.49 -12.89 8.97
CA PHE A 262 25.89 -13.45 7.79
C PHE A 262 24.41 -13.80 8.02
N MET A 263 23.58 -13.54 7.01
CA MET A 263 22.15 -13.86 6.98
C MET A 263 21.80 -14.44 5.61
N LEU A 264 20.98 -15.48 5.58
CA LEU A 264 20.39 -16.00 4.35
C LEU A 264 18.90 -15.65 4.32
N GLY A 265 18.47 -14.93 3.29
CA GLY A 265 17.07 -14.68 2.96
C GLY A 265 16.57 -15.61 1.87
N GLY A 266 15.28 -15.90 1.88
CA GLY A 266 14.59 -16.63 0.84
C GLY A 266 13.17 -16.12 0.64
N GLU A 267 12.74 -16.02 -0.60
CA GLU A 267 11.37 -15.69 -0.98
C GLU A 267 10.90 -16.67 -2.05
N PHE A 268 9.81 -17.38 -1.80
CA PHE A 268 9.15 -18.28 -2.74
C PHE A 268 7.78 -17.71 -3.10
N ARG A 269 7.51 -17.53 -4.40
CA ARG A 269 6.21 -17.07 -4.90
C ARG A 269 5.57 -18.12 -5.78
N TYR A 270 4.27 -18.23 -5.67
CA TYR A 270 3.47 -19.16 -6.46
C TYR A 270 2.16 -18.55 -6.89
N LEU A 271 1.73 -18.89 -8.12
CA LEU A 271 0.51 -18.41 -8.74
C LEU A 271 -0.16 -19.52 -9.54
N ARG A 272 -1.41 -19.84 -9.21
CA ARG A 272 -2.29 -20.74 -9.93
C ARG A 272 -3.66 -20.07 -10.14
N PRO A 273 -4.50 -20.53 -11.05
CA PRO A 273 -5.85 -19.95 -11.25
C PRO A 273 -6.70 -19.93 -9.98
N SER A 274 -6.56 -20.94 -9.11
CA SER A 274 -7.31 -21.08 -7.86
C SER A 274 -6.59 -20.57 -6.63
N PHE A 275 -5.27 -20.43 -6.64
CA PHE A 275 -4.51 -19.97 -5.48
C PHE A 275 -3.24 -19.20 -5.84
N SER A 276 -2.85 -18.31 -4.96
CA SER A 276 -1.60 -17.57 -5.05
C SER A 276 -1.03 -17.29 -3.66
N GLY A 277 0.25 -17.07 -3.60
CA GLY A 277 0.88 -16.69 -2.33
C GLY A 277 2.37 -16.46 -2.44
N GLN A 278 2.91 -16.07 -1.30
CA GLN A 278 4.32 -15.77 -1.12
C GLN A 278 4.75 -16.25 0.27
N LEU A 279 5.84 -16.98 0.32
CA LEU A 279 6.53 -17.35 1.55
C LEU A 279 7.90 -16.70 1.54
N SER A 280 8.19 -15.86 2.50
CA SER A 280 9.50 -15.23 2.66
C SER A 280 10.03 -15.42 4.08
N GLY A 281 11.32 -15.55 4.21
CA GLY A 281 11.97 -15.73 5.49
C GLY A 281 13.44 -15.40 5.43
N THR A 282 14.02 -15.21 6.60
CA THR A 282 15.45 -14.98 6.76
C THR A 282 15.96 -15.78 7.94
N TYR A 283 17.20 -16.21 7.86
CA TYR A 283 17.87 -16.92 8.93
C TYR A 283 19.30 -16.44 9.12
N MET A 284 19.63 -16.06 10.34
CA MET A 284 20.98 -15.68 10.77
C MET A 284 21.44 -16.68 11.83
N PRO A 285 22.43 -17.53 11.54
CA PRO A 285 22.86 -18.61 12.45
C PRO A 285 23.54 -18.12 13.73
N SER A 286 24.08 -16.90 13.71
CA SER A 286 24.68 -16.29 14.90
C SER A 286 24.77 -14.81 14.71
N ASP A 287 23.97 -14.04 15.47
CA ASP A 287 24.10 -12.60 15.54
C ASP A 287 25.31 -12.26 16.42
N SER A 288 26.34 -11.63 15.85
CA SER A 288 27.59 -11.29 16.55
C SER A 288 27.41 -10.38 17.76
N LYS A 289 26.29 -9.65 17.83
CA LYS A 289 25.98 -8.73 18.95
C LYS A 289 25.12 -9.38 20.02
N LEU A 290 24.20 -10.28 19.64
CA LEU A 290 23.26 -10.90 20.56
C LEU A 290 23.63 -12.35 20.90
N HIS A 291 24.63 -12.94 20.21
CA HIS A 291 25.13 -14.33 20.40
C HIS A 291 24.03 -15.38 20.35
N ARG A 292 23.05 -15.21 19.43
CA ARG A 292 21.94 -16.14 19.21
C ARG A 292 21.50 -16.19 17.76
N ASN A 293 20.81 -17.27 17.41
CA ASN A 293 20.19 -17.38 16.10
C ASN A 293 18.99 -16.45 15.98
N ARG A 294 18.85 -15.86 14.81
CA ARG A 294 17.71 -14.96 14.52
C ARG A 294 17.03 -15.34 13.22
N TRP A 295 15.73 -15.19 13.20
CA TRP A 295 14.94 -15.56 12.03
C TRP A 295 13.69 -14.69 11.90
N SER A 296 13.21 -14.61 10.66
CA SER A 296 11.88 -14.12 10.34
C SER A 296 11.19 -15.05 9.35
N ILE A 297 9.88 -15.11 9.41
CA ILE A 297 9.03 -15.80 8.45
C ILE A 297 7.79 -14.98 8.16
N ASN A 298 7.41 -14.89 6.90
CA ASN A 298 6.19 -14.26 6.45
C ASN A 298 5.57 -15.12 5.37
N TRP A 299 4.31 -15.47 5.55
CA TRP A 299 3.55 -16.25 4.59
C TRP A 299 2.22 -15.57 4.33
N THR A 300 1.95 -15.31 3.06
CA THR A 300 0.66 -14.84 2.58
C THR A 300 0.12 -15.84 1.58
N HIS A 301 -1.13 -16.24 1.75
CA HIS A 301 -1.79 -17.19 0.87
C HIS A 301 -3.24 -16.77 0.63
N ARG A 302 -3.69 -16.95 -0.59
CA ARG A 302 -5.07 -16.72 -0.99
C ARG A 302 -5.50 -17.82 -1.95
N GLN A 303 -6.64 -18.45 -1.65
CA GLN A 303 -7.15 -19.57 -2.44
C GLN A 303 -8.67 -19.45 -2.65
N LYS A 304 -9.12 -19.71 -3.85
CA LYS A 304 -10.52 -19.98 -4.18
C LYS A 304 -10.74 -21.47 -4.07
N LEU A 305 -11.58 -21.89 -3.13
CA LEU A 305 -11.87 -23.31 -2.89
C LEU A 305 -12.99 -23.84 -3.78
N GLY A 306 -13.73 -22.93 -4.42
CA GLY A 306 -14.87 -23.29 -5.28
C GLY A 306 -16.21 -23.10 -4.61
N GLU A 307 -17.25 -23.60 -5.25
CA GLU A 307 -18.63 -23.51 -4.79
C GLU A 307 -19.10 -24.84 -4.22
N PHE A 308 -19.74 -24.78 -3.06
CA PHE A 308 -20.41 -25.91 -2.43
C PHE A 308 -21.75 -25.45 -1.85
N ALA A 309 -22.83 -26.15 -2.12
CA ALA A 309 -24.18 -25.85 -1.64
C ALA A 309 -24.62 -24.38 -1.93
N GLY A 310 -24.27 -23.82 -3.09
CA GLY A 310 -24.60 -22.44 -3.45
C GLY A 310 -23.78 -21.37 -2.73
N LEU A 311 -22.75 -21.75 -1.96
CA LEU A 311 -21.81 -20.86 -1.31
C LEU A 311 -20.43 -20.96 -1.93
N ASN A 312 -19.84 -19.82 -2.24
CA ASN A 312 -18.46 -19.71 -2.70
C ASN A 312 -17.51 -19.66 -1.52
N PHE A 313 -16.51 -20.52 -1.51
CA PHE A 313 -15.52 -20.60 -0.44
C PHE A 313 -14.16 -20.04 -0.86
N GLY A 314 -13.53 -19.30 0.06
CA GLY A 314 -12.19 -18.76 -0.09
C GLY A 314 -11.37 -18.95 1.17
N LEU A 315 -10.08 -19.25 1.01
CA LEU A 315 -9.11 -19.34 2.09
C LEU A 315 -8.08 -18.24 1.96
N THR A 316 -7.84 -17.52 3.06
CA THR A 316 -6.73 -16.57 3.18
C THR A 316 -5.89 -16.89 4.40
N ALA A 317 -4.57 -16.79 4.26
CA ALA A 317 -3.65 -16.91 5.38
C ALA A 317 -2.63 -15.78 5.33
N ASN A 318 -2.41 -15.15 6.50
CA ASN A 318 -1.35 -14.19 6.74
C ASN A 318 -0.64 -14.63 8.01
N TYR A 319 0.61 -15.05 7.87
CA TYR A 319 1.41 -15.49 9.00
C TYR A 319 2.71 -14.71 9.02
N SER A 320 2.96 -14.00 10.11
CA SER A 320 4.20 -13.27 10.33
C SER A 320 4.79 -13.66 11.68
N GLY A 321 6.08 -13.94 11.71
CA GLY A 321 6.78 -14.30 12.94
C GLY A 321 8.25 -13.93 12.89
N VAL A 322 8.81 -13.60 14.05
CA VAL A 322 10.22 -13.29 14.23
C VAL A 322 10.79 -13.92 15.50
N SER A 323 12.10 -14.08 15.53
CA SER A 323 12.80 -14.65 16.68
C SER A 323 12.73 -13.80 17.95
N ASP A 324 12.63 -12.47 17.80
CA ASP A 324 12.68 -11.51 18.91
C ASP A 324 12.03 -10.16 18.54
N SER A 325 11.70 -9.39 19.55
CA SER A 325 11.00 -8.10 19.41
C SER A 325 11.77 -7.02 18.65
N ASP A 326 13.11 -7.08 18.66
CA ASP A 326 13.97 -6.08 18.01
C ASP A 326 14.35 -6.46 16.58
N TYR A 327 13.89 -7.60 16.08
CA TYR A 327 14.30 -8.12 14.78
C TYR A 327 14.17 -7.09 13.66
N TYR A 328 12.95 -6.55 13.44
CA TYR A 328 12.70 -5.57 12.37
C TYR A 328 13.33 -4.20 12.63
N ARG A 329 13.54 -3.84 13.89
CA ARG A 329 14.25 -2.62 14.24
C ARG A 329 15.73 -2.71 13.91
N ASP A 330 16.35 -3.87 14.12
CA ASP A 330 17.75 -4.13 13.81
C ASP A 330 17.99 -4.27 12.30
N PHE A 331 17.08 -4.88 11.59
CA PHE A 331 17.14 -5.11 10.15
C PHE A 331 16.16 -4.23 9.35
N SER A 332 16.01 -2.98 9.77
CA SER A 332 15.07 -2.03 9.16
C SER A 332 15.34 -1.75 7.67
N ALA A 333 16.55 -1.96 7.20
CA ALA A 333 16.89 -1.84 5.78
C ALA A 333 16.24 -2.94 4.91
N VAL A 334 15.94 -4.10 5.49
CA VAL A 334 15.29 -5.21 4.79
C VAL A 334 13.76 -5.10 4.85
N ALA A 335 13.23 -4.55 5.95
CA ALA A 335 11.80 -4.49 6.19
C ALA A 335 11.41 -3.15 6.83
N ILE A 336 11.68 -2.07 6.12
CA ILE A 336 11.57 -0.70 6.63
C ILE A 336 10.16 -0.35 7.13
N ASN A 337 9.13 -0.84 6.45
CA ASN A 337 7.74 -0.62 6.83
C ASN A 337 7.36 -1.35 8.13
N ARG A 338 8.11 -2.38 8.51
CA ARG A 338 7.86 -3.20 9.69
C ARG A 338 8.67 -2.77 10.93
N ALA A 339 9.64 -1.88 10.78
CA ALA A 339 10.45 -1.39 11.89
C ALA A 339 9.64 -0.65 12.98
N GLN A 340 8.45 -0.18 12.64
CA GLN A 340 7.52 0.51 13.53
C GLN A 340 6.32 -0.35 13.95
N GLU A 341 6.21 -1.58 13.46
CA GLU A 341 5.15 -2.51 13.88
C GLU A 341 5.31 -2.88 15.37
N THR A 342 4.21 -2.94 16.05
CA THR A 342 4.14 -3.29 17.47
C THR A 342 3.66 -4.72 17.68
N PHE A 343 2.90 -5.24 16.74
CA PHE A 343 2.38 -6.61 16.74
C PHE A 343 2.51 -7.21 15.34
N LEU A 344 2.77 -8.52 15.31
CA LEU A 344 2.70 -9.31 14.08
C LEU A 344 1.44 -10.16 14.11
N ASP A 345 0.67 -10.07 13.04
CA ASP A 345 -0.57 -10.81 12.86
C ASP A 345 -0.30 -12.22 12.34
N LYS A 346 -1.04 -13.21 12.86
CA LYS A 346 -1.06 -14.61 12.44
C LYS A 346 -2.51 -15.00 12.26
N ASN A 347 -2.99 -14.91 11.02
CA ASN A 347 -4.41 -15.07 10.70
C ASN A 347 -4.60 -16.11 9.60
N ILE A 348 -5.56 -17.03 9.81
CA ILE A 348 -6.08 -17.93 8.78
C ILE A 348 -7.59 -17.79 8.78
N THR A 349 -8.15 -17.47 7.62
CA THR A 349 -9.58 -17.20 7.46
C THR A 349 -10.15 -18.00 6.29
N LEU A 350 -11.16 -18.80 6.58
CA LEU A 350 -12.05 -19.43 5.62
C LEU A 350 -13.28 -18.55 5.46
N SER A 351 -13.40 -17.88 4.32
CA SER A 351 -14.57 -17.06 3.98
C SER A 351 -15.57 -17.83 3.13
N PHE A 352 -16.83 -17.52 3.30
CA PHE A 352 -17.91 -18.08 2.47
C PHE A 352 -18.98 -17.04 2.20
N GLY A 353 -19.66 -17.14 1.06
CA GLY A 353 -20.75 -16.23 0.72
C GLY A 353 -21.56 -16.74 -0.46
N GLY A 354 -22.85 -16.45 -0.47
CA GLY A 354 -23.74 -16.86 -1.52
C GLY A 354 -25.17 -16.36 -1.35
N TYR A 355 -26.04 -16.81 -2.29
CA TYR A 355 -27.45 -16.41 -2.35
C TYR A 355 -27.67 -14.89 -2.39
N ASN A 356 -26.65 -14.10 -2.78
CA ASN A 356 -26.62 -12.63 -2.84
C ASN A 356 -26.85 -11.89 -1.52
N TYR A 357 -27.08 -12.62 -0.41
CA TYR A 357 -27.44 -12.03 0.90
C TYR A 357 -26.53 -12.46 2.03
N TRP A 358 -25.88 -13.62 1.93
CA TRP A 358 -25.15 -14.22 3.02
C TRP A 358 -23.65 -14.17 2.78
N SER A 359 -22.93 -13.76 3.80
CA SER A 359 -21.48 -13.84 3.85
C SER A 359 -21.06 -14.23 5.26
N GLY A 360 -19.91 -14.88 5.36
CA GLY A 360 -19.37 -15.23 6.66
C GLY A 360 -17.93 -15.68 6.56
N TYR A 361 -17.35 -15.92 7.73
CA TYR A 361 -16.01 -16.47 7.83
C TYR A 361 -15.82 -17.26 9.11
N LEU A 362 -14.88 -18.20 9.04
CA LEU A 362 -14.28 -18.87 10.18
C LEU A 362 -12.81 -18.48 10.21
N SER A 363 -12.35 -17.85 11.28
CA SER A 363 -10.96 -17.38 11.38
C SER A 363 -10.30 -17.84 12.68
N VAL A 364 -8.97 -17.97 12.61
CA VAL A 364 -8.09 -18.13 13.74
C VAL A 364 -7.07 -17.02 13.68
N GLN A 365 -7.05 -16.16 14.72
CA GLN A 365 -6.16 -15.01 14.78
C GLN A 365 -5.34 -15.01 16.06
N LYS A 366 -4.02 -14.93 15.89
CA LYS A 366 -3.05 -14.81 16.97
C LYS A 366 -2.13 -13.63 16.71
N TYR A 367 -1.41 -13.19 17.75
CA TYR A 367 -0.49 -12.06 17.65
C TYR A 367 0.86 -12.38 18.28
N GLN A 368 1.94 -11.85 17.68
CA GLN A 368 3.24 -11.78 18.32
C GLN A 368 3.56 -10.32 18.66
N SER A 369 3.76 -10.03 19.94
CA SER A 369 4.17 -8.68 20.38
C SER A 369 5.63 -8.43 20.02
N LEU A 370 5.91 -7.25 19.49
CA LEU A 370 7.27 -6.71 19.22
C LEU A 370 7.70 -5.69 20.25
N HIS A 371 7.01 -5.61 21.39
CA HIS A 371 7.43 -4.79 22.52
C HIS A 371 8.39 -5.55 23.39
N ASP A 372 9.46 -4.89 23.77
CA ASP A 372 10.36 -5.38 24.83
C ASP A 372 9.71 -5.04 26.17
N LEU A 373 9.13 -6.04 26.80
CA LEU A 373 8.46 -5.91 28.10
C LEU A 373 9.46 -5.74 29.25
N THR A 374 10.77 -5.92 28.98
CA THR A 374 11.83 -5.74 29.96
C THR A 374 12.42 -4.33 29.92
N ASP A 375 12.07 -3.50 28.94
CA ASP A 375 12.51 -2.13 28.82
C ASP A 375 11.71 -1.23 29.79
N PRO A 376 12.35 -0.68 30.86
CA PRO A 376 11.68 0.16 31.83
C PRO A 376 11.17 1.49 31.26
N ASP A 377 11.68 1.91 30.11
CA ASP A 377 11.26 3.13 29.41
C ASP A 377 10.02 2.90 28.51
N ASN A 378 9.61 1.66 28.31
CA ASN A 378 8.42 1.32 27.57
C ASN A 378 7.22 1.25 28.52
N PRO A 379 6.16 2.02 28.25
CA PRO A 379 4.91 1.84 28.97
C PRO A 379 4.39 0.42 28.74
N ILE A 380 3.68 -0.08 29.75
CA ILE A 380 3.09 -1.42 29.71
C ILE A 380 2.17 -1.52 28.50
N TYR A 381 2.59 -2.29 27.50
CA TYR A 381 1.75 -2.63 26.38
C TYR A 381 1.04 -3.94 26.69
N TYR A 382 -0.27 -3.87 26.73
CA TYR A 382 -1.08 -5.04 26.96
C TYR A 382 -1.05 -5.94 25.72
N TYR A 383 -0.85 -7.25 25.95
CA TYR A 383 -1.11 -8.23 24.90
C TYR A 383 -2.55 -8.16 24.47
N GLN A 384 -2.80 -8.29 23.18
CA GLN A 384 -4.15 -8.39 22.66
C GLN A 384 -4.66 -9.82 22.85
N TYR A 385 -5.97 -9.95 23.06
CA TYR A 385 -6.63 -11.25 23.04
C TYR A 385 -6.51 -11.91 21.67
N GLU A 386 -6.16 -13.18 21.66
CA GLU A 386 -6.24 -14.03 20.47
C GLU A 386 -7.69 -14.46 20.26
N ARG A 387 -8.11 -14.62 19.00
CA ARG A 387 -9.43 -15.14 18.62
C ARG A 387 -9.25 -16.53 18.03
N VAL A 388 -9.61 -17.56 18.80
CA VAL A 388 -9.25 -18.94 18.47
C VAL A 388 -10.39 -19.92 18.83
N PRO A 389 -11.34 -20.16 17.94
CA PRO A 389 -11.68 -19.52 16.68
C PRO A 389 -12.67 -18.36 16.79
N GLU A 390 -12.91 -17.67 15.68
CA GLU A 390 -14.04 -16.77 15.48
C GLU A 390 -14.87 -17.22 14.28
N LEU A 391 -16.15 -17.45 14.46
CA LEU A 391 -17.14 -17.69 13.41
C LEU A 391 -18.03 -16.44 13.31
N SER A 392 -18.14 -15.89 12.11
CA SER A 392 -19.04 -14.76 11.82
C SER A 392 -19.94 -15.10 10.65
N LEU A 393 -21.21 -14.78 10.78
CA LEU A 393 -22.22 -14.88 9.75
C LEU A 393 -22.93 -13.54 9.62
N LYS A 394 -23.05 -13.04 8.40
CA LYS A 394 -23.71 -11.78 8.07
C LYS A 394 -24.73 -11.99 6.97
N GLY A 395 -25.94 -11.47 7.16
CA GLY A 395 -27.00 -11.39 6.17
C GLY A 395 -27.37 -9.94 5.90
N GLU A 396 -27.46 -9.57 4.62
CA GLU A 396 -27.79 -8.21 4.20
C GLU A 396 -28.78 -8.27 3.04
N ARG A 397 -29.95 -7.68 3.23
CA ARG A 397 -30.95 -7.56 2.19
C ARG A 397 -31.50 -6.14 2.18
N TYR A 398 -31.25 -5.44 1.09
CA TYR A 398 -31.68 -4.06 0.88
C TYR A 398 -32.92 -4.02 -0.02
N ASP A 399 -33.76 -3.01 0.21
CA ASP A 399 -34.99 -2.76 -0.55
C ASP A 399 -35.94 -3.97 -0.61
N TRP A 400 -36.07 -4.68 0.51
CA TRP A 400 -37.05 -5.77 0.64
C TRP A 400 -38.41 -5.19 1.00
N GLY A 401 -39.20 -4.84 -0.05
CA GLY A 401 -40.46 -4.13 0.16
C GLY A 401 -40.27 -2.74 0.79
N GLY A 402 -39.13 -2.08 0.50
CA GLY A 402 -38.73 -0.79 1.06
C GLY A 402 -37.96 -0.88 2.35
N PHE A 403 -37.79 -2.07 2.94
CA PHE A 403 -36.99 -2.27 4.16
C PHE A 403 -35.58 -2.72 3.84
N ASP A 404 -34.63 -2.19 4.60
CA ASP A 404 -33.27 -2.70 4.64
C ASP A 404 -33.11 -3.54 5.91
N VAL A 405 -32.76 -4.81 5.72
CA VAL A 405 -32.58 -5.77 6.81
C VAL A 405 -31.13 -6.23 6.85
N THR A 406 -30.48 -6.06 8.00
CA THR A 406 -29.15 -6.61 8.20
C THR A 406 -29.12 -7.43 9.49
N THR A 407 -28.44 -8.56 9.44
CA THR A 407 -28.23 -9.41 10.61
C THR A 407 -26.79 -9.86 10.67
N GLN A 408 -26.26 -9.91 11.87
CA GLN A 408 -24.91 -10.42 12.13
C GLN A 408 -24.95 -11.34 13.35
N ALA A 409 -24.32 -12.50 13.22
CA ALA A 409 -24.10 -13.40 14.34
C ALA A 409 -22.63 -13.76 14.42
N THR A 410 -22.03 -13.68 15.60
CA THR A 410 -20.63 -14.03 15.83
C THR A 410 -20.46 -14.91 17.05
N VAL A 411 -19.58 -15.91 16.95
CA VAL A 411 -19.11 -16.71 18.07
C VAL A 411 -17.61 -16.61 18.11
N THR A 412 -17.06 -16.05 19.18
CA THR A 412 -15.63 -15.82 19.30
C THR A 412 -15.12 -16.37 20.62
N ARG A 413 -14.12 -17.26 20.52
CA ARG A 413 -13.33 -17.69 21.68
C ARG A 413 -12.12 -16.79 21.83
N PHE A 414 -12.00 -16.15 22.96
CA PHE A 414 -10.88 -15.28 23.33
C PHE A 414 -9.93 -16.01 24.26
N VAL A 415 -8.64 -15.96 23.93
CA VAL A 415 -7.55 -16.51 24.72
C VAL A 415 -6.51 -15.44 24.94
N HIS A 416 -6.08 -15.22 26.19
CA HIS A 416 -5.03 -14.26 26.47
C HIS A 416 -3.68 -14.96 26.57
N PRO A 417 -2.66 -14.57 25.77
CA PRO A 417 -1.42 -15.35 25.66
C PRO A 417 -0.51 -15.28 26.89
N THR A 418 -0.79 -14.38 27.82
CA THR A 418 0.09 -14.13 28.98
C THR A 418 -0.67 -14.03 30.31
N HIS A 419 -1.77 -14.75 30.45
CA HIS A 419 -2.59 -14.72 31.66
C HIS A 419 -1.84 -15.10 32.97
N GLU A 420 -0.69 -15.77 32.89
CA GLU A 420 0.10 -16.18 34.05
C GLU A 420 1.25 -15.23 34.43
N LYS A 421 1.54 -14.19 33.64
CA LYS A 421 2.69 -13.31 33.92
C LYS A 421 2.25 -11.98 34.53
N TYR A 422 2.60 -11.80 35.80
CA TYR A 422 2.50 -10.53 36.49
C TYR A 422 3.59 -9.57 36.04
N TYR A 423 3.21 -8.38 35.62
CA TYR A 423 4.16 -7.28 35.43
C TYR A 423 4.24 -6.48 36.73
N ARG A 424 5.37 -6.59 37.42
CA ARG A 424 5.71 -5.66 38.49
C ARG A 424 6.17 -4.34 37.90
N ALA A 425 5.68 -3.25 38.45
CA ALA A 425 6.35 -1.97 38.25
C ALA A 425 7.76 -2.10 38.84
N SER A 426 8.80 -2.04 38.00
CA SER A 426 10.20 -2.16 38.42
C SER A 426 10.64 -1.09 39.41
N TRP A 427 9.90 0.00 39.56
CA TRP A 427 10.17 1.14 40.41
C TRP A 427 9.53 1.06 41.80
N ASN A 428 8.57 0.20 42.01
CA ASN A 428 7.98 -0.02 43.34
C ASN A 428 7.54 -1.49 43.53
N PRO A 429 8.37 -2.32 44.18
CA PRO A 429 8.05 -3.73 44.39
C PRO A 429 6.81 -3.97 45.30
N ASN A 430 6.34 -2.93 45.99
CA ASN A 430 5.13 -2.99 46.83
C ASN A 430 3.86 -2.51 46.08
N TYR A 431 4.02 -1.94 44.91
CA TYR A 431 2.90 -1.61 44.05
C TYR A 431 2.58 -2.80 43.15
N ASP A 432 1.72 -3.64 43.63
CA ASP A 432 0.97 -4.56 42.82
C ASP A 432 -0.04 -3.69 42.04
N PHE A 433 0.23 -3.37 40.82
CA PHE A 433 -0.82 -3.01 39.87
C PHE A 433 -1.68 -4.26 39.76
N GLY A 434 -2.59 -4.45 40.71
CA GLY A 434 -3.41 -5.62 40.88
C GLY A 434 -3.68 -6.22 39.55
N GLY A 435 -2.81 -7.18 39.17
CA GLY A 435 -2.75 -7.65 37.78
C GLY A 435 -4.12 -8.17 37.44
N HIS A 436 -4.88 -7.36 36.69
CA HIS A 436 -6.19 -7.77 36.30
C HIS A 436 -6.00 -8.99 35.44
N TYR A 437 -6.36 -10.11 36.01
CA TYR A 437 -6.31 -11.39 35.31
C TYR A 437 -7.18 -11.24 34.06
N LYS A 438 -6.57 -11.43 32.92
CA LYS A 438 -7.25 -11.41 31.64
C LYS A 438 -7.90 -12.77 31.42
N ALA A 439 -9.16 -12.89 31.77
CA ALA A 439 -9.90 -14.12 31.66
C ALA A 439 -10.11 -14.53 30.21
N ASP A 440 -9.91 -15.81 29.92
CA ASP A 440 -10.35 -16.42 28.68
C ASP A 440 -11.88 -16.54 28.65
N GLY A 441 -12.47 -16.73 27.48
CA GLY A 441 -13.91 -16.94 27.41
C GLY A 441 -14.45 -17.02 25.98
N VAL A 442 -15.75 -17.21 25.89
CA VAL A 442 -16.48 -17.26 24.63
C VAL A 442 -17.56 -16.18 24.64
N ARG A 443 -17.60 -15.42 23.58
CA ARG A 443 -18.63 -14.41 23.31
C ARG A 443 -19.52 -14.88 22.17
N TYR A 444 -20.82 -14.88 22.41
CA TYR A 444 -21.87 -15.07 21.42
C TYR A 444 -22.57 -13.74 21.21
N VAL A 445 -22.72 -13.31 19.99
CA VAL A 445 -23.39 -12.05 19.63
C VAL A 445 -24.35 -12.28 18.48
N SER A 446 -25.53 -11.70 18.58
CA SER A 446 -26.47 -11.55 17.48
C SER A 446 -26.97 -10.11 17.45
N TYR A 447 -26.86 -9.46 16.30
CA TYR A 447 -27.41 -8.13 16.08
C TYR A 447 -28.20 -8.12 14.78
N THR A 448 -29.51 -7.92 14.89
CA THR A 448 -30.41 -7.79 13.74
C THR A 448 -31.04 -6.42 13.76
N GLN A 449 -31.00 -5.74 12.63
CA GLN A 449 -31.58 -4.41 12.46
C GLN A 449 -32.42 -4.32 11.20
N VAL A 450 -33.47 -3.52 11.27
CA VAL A 450 -34.39 -3.19 10.19
C VAL A 450 -34.49 -1.68 10.09
N SER A 451 -34.30 -1.13 8.90
CA SER A 451 -34.51 0.29 8.61
C SER A 451 -35.44 0.48 7.43
N TYR A 452 -36.12 1.61 7.42
CA TYR A 452 -37.04 2.00 6.35
C TYR A 452 -36.63 3.37 5.77
N PRO A 453 -35.72 3.42 4.78
CA PRO A 453 -35.29 4.69 4.22
C PRO A 453 -36.35 5.35 3.37
N ILE A 454 -36.85 6.49 3.80
CA ILE A 454 -37.73 7.36 3.02
C ILE A 454 -36.87 8.48 2.44
N ILE A 455 -36.53 8.36 1.13
CA ILE A 455 -35.66 9.32 0.44
C ILE A 455 -36.49 10.08 -0.59
N ARG A 456 -36.41 11.40 -0.55
CA ARG A 456 -37.05 12.31 -1.49
C ARG A 456 -36.05 13.36 -1.98
N PRO A 457 -36.28 14.03 -3.07
CA PRO A 457 -35.45 15.16 -3.47
C PRO A 457 -35.39 16.20 -2.36
N GLY A 458 -34.21 16.49 -1.88
CA GLY A 458 -33.93 17.50 -0.85
C GLY A 458 -34.12 17.09 0.60
N TRP A 459 -34.64 15.88 0.92
CA TRP A 459 -34.75 15.41 2.31
C TRP A 459 -34.81 13.88 2.43
N TYR A 460 -34.46 13.37 3.59
CA TYR A 460 -34.63 11.96 3.92
C TYR A 460 -35.03 11.78 5.39
N ILE A 461 -35.71 10.66 5.68
CA ILE A 461 -35.99 10.17 7.02
C ILE A 461 -35.77 8.66 7.00
N THR A 462 -34.92 8.18 7.92
CA THR A 462 -34.62 6.75 8.05
C THR A 462 -34.81 6.31 9.49
N PRO A 463 -36.00 5.83 9.86
CA PRO A 463 -36.20 5.13 11.12
C PRO A 463 -35.50 3.77 11.05
N LYS A 464 -34.91 3.36 12.19
CA LYS A 464 -34.23 2.09 12.35
C LYS A 464 -34.49 1.51 13.72
N ILE A 465 -34.72 0.21 13.77
CA ILE A 465 -34.79 -0.57 14.99
C ILE A 465 -33.86 -1.77 14.87
N GLY A 466 -33.10 -2.01 15.91
CA GLY A 466 -32.24 -3.16 16.05
C GLY A 466 -32.40 -3.88 17.36
N LEU A 467 -32.13 -5.16 17.39
CA LEU A 467 -32.08 -5.97 18.59
C LEU A 467 -30.71 -6.62 18.70
N HIS A 468 -29.97 -6.23 19.72
CA HIS A 468 -28.69 -6.81 20.05
C HIS A 468 -28.85 -7.80 21.19
N ALA A 469 -28.38 -9.03 21.03
CA ALA A 469 -28.32 -10.05 22.08
C ALA A 469 -26.86 -10.55 22.16
N SER A 470 -26.33 -10.64 23.37
CA SER A 470 -25.02 -11.21 23.62
C SER A 470 -25.00 -12.07 24.86
N HIS A 471 -24.19 -13.14 24.78
CA HIS A 471 -23.94 -14.03 25.91
C HIS A 471 -22.45 -14.26 26.04
N TYR A 472 -21.92 -14.22 27.23
CA TYR A 472 -20.52 -14.39 27.58
C TYR A 472 -20.37 -15.56 28.56
N THR A 473 -19.52 -16.51 28.23
CA THR A 473 -19.03 -17.52 29.13
C THR A 473 -17.57 -17.23 29.42
N THR A 474 -17.22 -16.99 30.69
CA THR A 474 -15.88 -16.50 31.04
C THR A 474 -15.22 -17.45 32.03
N ASP A 475 -13.98 -17.81 31.75
CA ASP A 475 -13.14 -18.64 32.58
C ASP A 475 -12.35 -17.75 33.54
N TRP A 476 -12.94 -17.42 34.70
CA TRP A 476 -12.28 -16.64 35.74
C TRP A 476 -11.46 -17.57 36.62
N TYR A 477 -10.17 -17.29 36.76
CA TYR A 477 -9.33 -17.96 37.75
C TYR A 477 -9.29 -17.13 39.03
N THR A 478 -9.38 -17.82 40.15
CA THR A 478 -9.47 -17.18 41.49
C THR A 478 -8.17 -17.28 42.28
N GLN A 479 -7.17 -17.97 41.75
CA GLN A 479 -5.95 -18.22 42.48
C GLN A 479 -4.80 -17.33 41.93
N TYR A 480 -4.22 -16.58 42.85
CA TYR A 480 -3.02 -15.75 42.59
C TYR A 480 -1.87 -16.32 43.42
N THR A 481 -0.66 -16.07 43.00
CA THR A 481 0.54 -16.49 43.71
C THR A 481 1.37 -15.26 44.03
N TYR A 482 1.72 -15.05 45.29
CA TYR A 482 2.68 -14.04 45.68
C TYR A 482 4.05 -14.35 45.06
N PRO A 483 4.93 -13.35 44.96
CA PRO A 483 6.28 -13.57 44.42
C PRO A 483 7.16 -14.55 45.18
N ASN A 484 6.81 -14.81 46.43
CA ASN A 484 7.45 -15.83 47.29
C ASN A 484 6.89 -17.26 47.07
N GLY A 485 6.02 -17.43 46.07
CA GLY A 485 5.39 -18.70 45.75
C GLY A 485 4.14 -19.06 46.57
N THR A 486 3.74 -18.21 47.53
CA THR A 486 2.57 -18.46 48.36
C THR A 486 1.26 -18.15 47.60
N PRO A 487 0.37 -19.11 47.40
CA PRO A 487 -0.90 -18.86 46.76
C PRO A 487 -1.81 -18.01 47.68
N PHE A 488 -2.49 -17.04 47.11
CA PHE A 488 -3.53 -16.30 47.79
C PHE A 488 -4.80 -16.27 46.93
N ILE A 489 -5.94 -16.35 47.60
CA ILE A 489 -7.23 -16.25 46.96
C ILE A 489 -7.74 -14.82 47.17
N ARG A 490 -7.82 -14.04 46.11
CA ARG A 490 -8.53 -12.78 46.14
C ARG A 490 -9.98 -13.09 45.85
N SER A 491 -10.79 -13.04 46.90
CA SER A 491 -12.26 -13.23 46.80
C SER A 491 -12.90 -12.02 46.13
N GLN A 492 -12.57 -11.72 44.91
CA GLN A 492 -13.25 -10.67 44.19
C GLN A 492 -13.90 -11.19 42.92
N ALA A 493 -15.18 -10.98 42.83
CA ALA A 493 -16.04 -10.85 41.65
C ALA A 493 -15.93 -11.96 40.56
N GLY A 494 -14.84 -12.67 40.47
CA GLY A 494 -14.58 -13.57 39.35
C GLY A 494 -15.40 -14.86 39.35
N THR A 495 -15.80 -15.37 40.51
CA THR A 495 -16.57 -16.62 40.60
C THR A 495 -18.08 -16.41 40.43
N GLN A 496 -18.55 -15.20 40.64
CA GLN A 496 -19.99 -14.89 40.55
C GLN A 496 -20.48 -14.63 39.13
N TYR A 497 -19.60 -14.33 38.19
CA TYR A 497 -19.99 -13.81 36.87
C TYR A 497 -19.49 -14.67 35.72
N LYS A 498 -19.58 -16.01 35.86
CA LYS A 498 -19.17 -16.93 34.79
C LYS A 498 -19.97 -16.77 33.50
N ASN A 499 -21.24 -16.47 33.62
CA ASN A 499 -22.13 -16.33 32.49
C ASN A 499 -22.85 -14.98 32.57
N GLN A 500 -22.70 -14.16 31.56
CA GLN A 500 -23.32 -12.86 31.42
C GLN A 500 -24.18 -12.81 30.18
N SER A 501 -25.40 -12.34 30.28
CA SER A 501 -26.26 -12.14 29.10
C SER A 501 -26.74 -10.70 29.02
N ARG A 502 -26.86 -10.19 27.83
CA ARG A 502 -27.36 -8.84 27.60
C ARG A 502 -28.24 -8.82 26.37
N VAL A 503 -29.45 -8.23 26.52
CA VAL A 503 -30.34 -7.94 25.37
C VAL A 503 -30.64 -6.45 25.39
N LEU A 504 -30.46 -5.79 24.26
CA LEU A 504 -30.60 -4.35 24.07
C LEU A 504 -31.37 -4.05 22.79
N PRO A 505 -32.53 -3.40 22.85
CA PRO A 505 -33.09 -2.73 21.70
C PRO A 505 -32.26 -1.46 21.39
N ILE A 506 -32.03 -1.21 20.11
CA ILE A 506 -31.32 -0.03 19.59
C ILE A 506 -32.24 0.64 18.59
N MET A 507 -32.68 1.86 18.89
CA MET A 507 -33.61 2.59 18.04
C MET A 507 -32.96 3.89 17.60
N SER A 508 -33.05 4.19 16.33
CA SER A 508 -32.53 5.46 15.79
C SER A 508 -33.44 6.05 14.72
N LEU A 509 -33.41 7.37 14.65
CA LEU A 509 -34.06 8.14 13.60
C LEU A 509 -33.04 9.09 13.02
N ASP A 510 -32.69 8.89 11.76
CA ASP A 510 -31.77 9.75 11.01
C ASP A 510 -32.57 10.54 9.99
N THR A 511 -32.47 11.86 10.03
CA THR A 511 -33.17 12.74 9.10
C THR A 511 -32.30 13.92 8.71
N GLY A 512 -32.40 14.32 7.48
CA GLY A 512 -31.66 15.45 6.93
C GLY A 512 -32.38 16.12 5.78
N MET A 513 -32.00 17.36 5.54
CA MET A 513 -32.48 18.18 4.43
C MET A 513 -31.27 18.74 3.68
N THR A 514 -31.48 19.04 2.39
CA THR A 514 -30.47 19.73 1.57
C THR A 514 -31.13 20.92 0.93
N PHE A 515 -30.63 22.10 1.27
CA PHE A 515 -31.02 23.37 0.65
C PHE A 515 -29.88 23.79 -0.25
N GLU A 516 -30.24 24.35 -1.42
CA GLU A 516 -29.27 24.84 -2.40
C GLU A 516 -29.54 26.29 -2.78
N ARG A 517 -28.47 27.03 -2.96
CA ARG A 517 -28.56 28.40 -3.53
C ARG A 517 -27.33 28.69 -4.38
N LYS A 518 -27.52 29.54 -5.36
CA LYS A 518 -26.44 30.17 -6.11
C LYS A 518 -25.81 31.29 -5.30
N THR A 519 -24.47 31.32 -5.27
CA THR A 519 -23.71 32.31 -4.52
C THR A 519 -22.35 32.57 -5.21
N THR A 520 -21.56 33.41 -4.64
CA THR A 520 -20.16 33.63 -5.08
C THR A 520 -19.21 33.30 -3.94
N LEU A 521 -18.12 32.61 -4.26
CA LEU A 521 -17.02 32.37 -3.33
C LEU A 521 -15.71 32.65 -4.05
N PHE A 522 -14.83 33.46 -3.44
CA PHE A 522 -13.57 33.92 -4.04
C PHE A 522 -13.77 34.54 -5.44
N GLY A 523 -14.85 35.33 -5.61
CA GLY A 523 -15.20 36.05 -6.86
C GLY A 523 -15.69 35.15 -8.01
N LYS A 524 -15.94 33.85 -7.76
CA LYS A 524 -16.45 32.89 -8.76
C LYS A 524 -17.84 32.38 -8.39
N PRO A 525 -18.72 32.11 -9.37
CA PRO A 525 -20.05 31.56 -9.13
C PRO A 525 -19.93 30.16 -8.55
N ARG A 526 -20.76 29.82 -7.55
CA ARG A 526 -20.81 28.59 -6.81
C ARG A 526 -22.24 28.19 -6.47
N THR A 527 -22.47 26.91 -6.37
CA THR A 527 -23.65 26.38 -5.71
C THR A 527 -23.30 26.08 -4.25
N GLN A 528 -23.99 26.77 -3.33
CA GLN A 528 -23.87 26.50 -1.89
C GLN A 528 -24.99 25.59 -1.48
N THR A 529 -24.61 24.50 -0.75
CA THR A 529 -25.57 23.65 -0.04
C THR A 529 -25.61 23.99 1.44
N LEU A 530 -26.75 23.76 2.07
CA LEU A 530 -26.92 23.76 3.52
C LEU A 530 -27.65 22.48 3.89
N GLU A 531 -26.97 21.62 4.67
CA GLU A 531 -27.37 20.25 4.95
C GLU A 531 -27.53 20.04 6.46
N PRO A 532 -28.64 20.47 7.07
CA PRO A 532 -28.94 20.11 8.46
C PRO A 532 -29.26 18.64 8.57
N ARG A 533 -28.73 18.00 9.62
CA ARG A 533 -28.94 16.58 9.96
C ARG A 533 -29.28 16.46 11.44
N ILE A 534 -30.29 15.68 11.73
CA ILE A 534 -30.72 15.35 13.10
C ILE A 534 -30.69 13.84 13.22
N TYR A 535 -29.98 13.37 14.23
CA TYR A 535 -29.88 11.95 14.52
C TYR A 535 -30.29 11.70 15.97
N TYR A 536 -31.42 11.07 16.17
CA TYR A 536 -31.88 10.65 17.49
C TYR A 536 -31.50 9.19 17.72
N LEU A 537 -31.00 8.88 18.92
CA LEU A 537 -30.61 7.52 19.32
C LEU A 537 -31.17 7.21 20.70
N TYR A 538 -31.82 6.06 20.81
CA TYR A 538 -32.29 5.52 22.07
C TYR A 538 -31.78 4.08 22.26
N ILE A 539 -31.04 3.86 23.36
CA ILE A 539 -30.60 2.55 23.86
C ILE A 539 -30.79 2.55 25.35
N PRO A 540 -31.65 1.66 25.90
CA PRO A 540 -31.88 1.60 27.35
C PRO A 540 -30.62 1.14 28.07
N TYR A 541 -30.44 1.66 29.27
CA TYR A 541 -29.33 1.22 30.13
C TYR A 541 -29.44 -0.25 30.50
N ARG A 542 -28.32 -0.97 30.42
CA ARG A 542 -28.13 -2.29 31.02
C ARG A 542 -26.76 -2.29 31.71
N TYR A 543 -26.73 -2.91 32.89
CA TYR A 543 -25.48 -3.08 33.61
C TYR A 543 -24.53 -4.00 32.81
N GLN A 544 -23.29 -3.58 32.61
CA GLN A 544 -22.32 -4.27 31.78
C GLN A 544 -20.91 -4.32 32.41
N SER A 545 -20.76 -3.83 33.66
CA SER A 545 -19.42 -3.71 34.26
C SER A 545 -18.75 -5.06 34.48
N ASP A 546 -19.55 -6.13 34.67
CA ASP A 546 -19.05 -7.50 34.86
C ASP A 546 -18.73 -8.24 33.56
N ILE A 547 -19.08 -7.67 32.41
CA ILE A 547 -18.72 -8.20 31.10
C ILE A 547 -17.24 -7.89 30.84
N PRO A 548 -16.40 -8.89 30.54
CA PRO A 548 -14.99 -8.66 30.24
C PRO A 548 -14.83 -7.80 28.99
N ILE A 549 -13.68 -7.14 28.88
CA ILE A 549 -13.29 -6.38 27.68
C ILE A 549 -12.26 -7.19 26.93
N TYR A 550 -12.64 -7.75 25.79
CA TYR A 550 -11.77 -8.54 24.95
C TYR A 550 -11.13 -7.70 23.84
N ASP A 551 -11.95 -7.03 23.04
CA ASP A 551 -11.52 -6.34 21.84
C ASP A 551 -12.23 -5.00 21.60
N THR A 552 -12.92 -4.49 22.60
CA THR A 552 -13.65 -3.22 22.52
C THR A 552 -12.79 -2.06 22.99
N SER A 553 -12.82 -0.97 22.26
CA SER A 553 -12.14 0.29 22.57
C SER A 553 -13.07 1.48 22.37
N VAL A 554 -12.67 2.66 22.87
CA VAL A 554 -13.42 3.90 22.63
C VAL A 554 -13.10 4.42 21.24
N SER A 555 -14.13 4.71 20.46
CA SER A 555 -13.98 5.37 19.17
C SER A 555 -13.51 6.82 19.33
N ASN A 556 -12.63 7.27 18.46
CA ASN A 556 -12.32 8.69 18.35
C ASN A 556 -13.58 9.47 17.98
N PHE A 557 -13.91 10.47 18.79
CA PHE A 557 -15.07 11.31 18.52
C PHE A 557 -14.72 12.31 17.43
N ASN A 558 -15.43 12.23 16.30
CA ASN A 558 -15.29 13.12 15.16
C ASN A 558 -16.64 13.26 14.45
N PHE A 559 -16.71 14.05 13.39
CA PHE A 559 -17.96 14.30 12.67
C PHE A 559 -18.62 13.00 12.15
N GLY A 560 -17.84 12.06 11.64
CA GLY A 560 -18.36 10.77 11.16
C GLY A 560 -18.93 9.91 12.30
N THR A 561 -18.24 9.83 13.44
CA THR A 561 -18.64 9.03 14.59
C THR A 561 -19.68 9.72 15.48
N ALA A 562 -19.92 11.03 15.28
CA ALA A 562 -20.98 11.75 15.99
C ALA A 562 -22.38 11.17 15.72
N PHE A 563 -22.60 10.56 14.57
CA PHE A 563 -23.85 9.94 14.13
C PHE A 563 -23.83 8.40 14.22
N SER A 564 -22.93 7.82 14.98
CA SER A 564 -22.85 6.37 15.18
C SER A 564 -23.77 5.91 16.32
N GLU A 565 -24.24 4.66 16.23
CA GLU A 565 -25.08 4.04 17.28
C GLU A 565 -24.27 3.75 18.54
N ASN A 566 -23.04 3.26 18.37
CA ASN A 566 -22.18 2.91 19.48
C ASN A 566 -20.93 3.78 19.48
N ARG A 567 -20.59 4.32 20.64
CA ARG A 567 -19.31 5.04 20.84
C ARG A 567 -18.11 4.12 20.96
N TYR A 568 -18.35 2.83 21.14
CA TYR A 568 -17.34 1.80 21.25
C TYR A 568 -17.15 1.09 19.91
N VAL A 569 -15.91 0.71 19.61
CA VAL A 569 -15.51 0.04 18.38
C VAL A 569 -14.64 -1.18 18.65
N GLY A 570 -14.46 -2.03 17.65
CA GLY A 570 -13.69 -3.26 17.71
C GLY A 570 -14.56 -4.46 18.06
N GLY A 571 -15.23 -4.44 19.18
CA GLY A 571 -16.11 -5.52 19.63
C GLY A 571 -17.42 -5.05 20.24
N TRP A 572 -18.14 -5.99 20.84
CA TRP A 572 -19.44 -5.76 21.44
C TRP A 572 -19.43 -5.83 22.98
N ASP A 573 -18.26 -5.71 23.62
CA ASP A 573 -18.15 -5.87 25.07
C ASP A 573 -18.80 -4.71 25.83
N ARG A 574 -18.84 -3.53 25.19
CA ARG A 574 -19.59 -2.38 25.69
C ARG A 574 -20.50 -1.83 24.60
N ILE A 575 -21.74 -1.55 24.99
CA ILE A 575 -22.71 -0.81 24.19
C ILE A 575 -23.19 0.33 25.04
N ASN A 576 -23.02 1.57 24.61
CA ASN A 576 -23.46 2.74 25.38
C ASN A 576 -24.97 2.77 25.54
N ASP A 577 -25.43 3.16 26.72
CA ASP A 577 -26.79 3.63 26.87
C ASP A 577 -26.92 4.99 26.21
N ALA A 578 -28.06 5.24 25.59
CA ALA A 578 -28.30 6.46 24.84
C ALA A 578 -29.78 6.88 24.96
N ASN A 579 -30.01 8.12 25.28
CA ASN A 579 -31.21 8.90 25.01
C ASN A 579 -30.70 10.27 24.63
N GLN A 580 -30.43 10.45 23.32
CA GLN A 580 -29.65 11.57 22.85
C GLN A 580 -30.07 12.01 21.44
N VAL A 581 -29.81 13.28 21.15
CA VAL A 581 -29.91 13.83 19.81
C VAL A 581 -28.56 14.39 19.37
N THR A 582 -28.14 14.07 18.16
CA THR A 582 -26.99 14.69 17.49
C THR A 582 -27.50 15.66 16.46
N LEU A 583 -27.09 16.90 16.59
CA LEU A 583 -27.35 17.94 15.59
C LEU A 583 -26.09 18.15 14.77
N GLY A 584 -26.23 18.11 13.45
CA GLY A 584 -25.17 18.41 12.51
C GLY A 584 -25.60 19.41 11.46
N LEU A 585 -24.66 20.20 11.02
CA LEU A 585 -24.86 21.14 9.93
C LEU A 585 -23.63 21.10 9.03
N THR A 586 -23.86 20.79 7.77
CA THR A 586 -22.82 20.87 6.73
C THR A 586 -23.19 21.93 5.73
N SER A 587 -22.26 22.78 5.35
CA SER A 587 -22.42 23.71 4.23
C SER A 587 -21.27 23.50 3.26
N ARG A 588 -21.58 23.30 1.97
CA ARG A 588 -20.61 23.05 0.90
C ARG A 588 -20.73 24.13 -0.17
N TRP A 589 -19.62 24.50 -0.75
CA TRP A 589 -19.55 25.37 -1.91
C TRP A 589 -18.95 24.58 -3.06
N LEU A 590 -19.81 24.28 -4.03
CA LEU A 590 -19.47 23.49 -5.20
C LEU A 590 -19.24 24.42 -6.40
N ASP A 591 -18.30 24.08 -7.21
CA ASP A 591 -18.05 24.74 -8.50
C ASP A 591 -19.24 24.49 -9.43
N GLU A 592 -19.82 25.53 -10.00
CA GLU A 592 -21.04 25.41 -10.80
C GLU A 592 -20.84 24.61 -12.07
N ASP A 593 -19.65 24.71 -12.70
CA ASP A 593 -19.33 24.04 -13.96
C ASP A 593 -18.88 22.59 -13.77
N THR A 594 -18.08 22.31 -12.72
CA THR A 594 -17.43 21.01 -12.51
C THR A 594 -18.04 20.20 -11.38
N GLY A 595 -18.87 20.79 -10.52
CA GLY A 595 -19.38 20.17 -9.29
C GLY A 595 -18.32 19.93 -8.22
N LYS A 596 -17.08 20.41 -8.42
CA LYS A 596 -15.99 20.20 -7.48
C LYS A 596 -16.20 20.99 -6.20
N GLU A 597 -16.05 20.34 -5.04
CA GLU A 597 -16.11 20.99 -3.75
C GLU A 597 -14.91 21.93 -3.56
N ARG A 598 -15.20 23.20 -3.26
CA ARG A 598 -14.21 24.25 -3.01
C ARG A 598 -14.08 24.57 -1.53
N MET A 599 -15.16 24.46 -0.80
CA MET A 599 -15.17 24.66 0.64
C MET A 599 -16.26 23.80 1.25
N ALA A 600 -15.99 23.22 2.40
CA ALA A 600 -16.99 22.62 3.26
C ALA A 600 -16.76 23.05 4.71
N ILE A 601 -17.84 23.37 5.39
CA ILE A 601 -17.86 23.62 6.84
C ILE A 601 -18.83 22.63 7.43
N GLN A 602 -18.40 21.94 8.49
CA GLN A 602 -19.19 20.95 9.20
C GLN A 602 -19.12 21.22 10.69
N VAL A 603 -20.26 21.27 11.34
CA VAL A 603 -20.35 21.38 12.80
C VAL A 603 -21.30 20.31 13.33
N ALA A 604 -21.00 19.75 14.51
CA ALA A 604 -21.89 18.80 15.16
C ALA A 604 -21.72 18.81 16.66
N GLN A 605 -22.80 18.49 17.38
CA GLN A 605 -22.81 18.29 18.81
C GLN A 605 -23.89 17.29 19.20
N LYS A 606 -23.62 16.43 20.20
CA LYS A 606 -24.59 15.55 20.85
C LYS A 606 -25.15 16.20 22.10
N PHE A 607 -26.44 16.06 22.30
CA PHE A 607 -27.13 16.45 23.52
C PHE A 607 -27.73 15.22 24.19
N TYR A 608 -27.41 14.99 25.45
CA TYR A 608 -27.84 13.85 26.21
C TYR A 608 -29.07 14.22 27.04
N PHE A 609 -30.22 13.59 26.78
CA PHE A 609 -31.43 13.72 27.60
C PHE A 609 -31.30 12.89 28.87
N THR A 610 -30.52 11.80 28.80
CA THR A 610 -30.16 10.98 29.97
C THR A 610 -28.63 10.88 30.01
N LYS A 611 -28.06 11.12 31.18
CA LYS A 611 -26.61 11.04 31.37
C LYS A 611 -26.10 9.62 31.07
N PRO A 612 -25.04 9.46 30.28
CA PRO A 612 -24.44 8.16 29.96
C PRO A 612 -23.93 7.45 31.24
N ARG A 613 -24.21 6.16 31.37
CA ARG A 613 -23.86 5.35 32.53
C ARG A 613 -22.95 4.17 32.22
N VAL A 614 -22.79 3.85 30.95
CA VAL A 614 -21.90 2.77 30.47
C VAL A 614 -20.56 3.34 30.13
N PHE A 615 -19.49 2.76 30.70
CA PHE A 615 -18.09 3.16 30.46
C PHE A 615 -17.23 1.95 30.06
N LEU A 616 -16.10 2.18 29.40
CA LEU A 616 -15.23 1.11 28.96
C LEU A 616 -14.58 0.39 30.14
N GLY A 617 -14.06 1.11 31.13
CA GLY A 617 -13.37 0.54 32.29
C GLY A 617 -14.27 -0.36 33.11
N GLY A 618 -13.86 -1.61 33.37
CA GLY A 618 -14.60 -2.61 34.11
C GLY A 618 -14.07 -2.89 35.53
N TYR A 619 -12.75 -2.87 35.69
CA TYR A 619 -12.10 -3.37 36.91
C TYR A 619 -11.05 -2.46 37.53
N ASP A 620 -10.57 -1.40 36.84
CA ASP A 620 -9.72 -0.42 37.48
C ASP A 620 -10.57 0.52 38.34
N TYR A 621 -10.75 0.12 39.57
CA TYR A 621 -11.63 0.75 40.52
C TYR A 621 -11.36 2.25 40.72
N ILE A 622 -10.13 2.67 40.59
CA ILE A 622 -9.75 4.06 40.83
C ILE A 622 -9.98 4.92 39.58
N ASP A 623 -9.66 4.42 38.40
CA ASP A 623 -9.80 5.17 37.14
C ASP A 623 -11.26 5.26 36.69
N THR A 624 -12.06 4.22 36.92
CA THR A 624 -13.44 4.15 36.47
C THR A 624 -14.36 5.07 37.25
N GLN A 625 -14.15 5.24 38.56
CA GLN A 625 -15.04 6.06 39.34
C GLN A 625 -14.91 7.55 39.06
N ARG A 626 -13.70 8.05 38.82
CA ARG A 626 -13.42 9.46 38.53
C ARG A 626 -13.69 9.85 37.09
N VAL A 627 -13.37 8.98 36.15
CA VAL A 627 -13.82 9.16 34.77
C VAL A 627 -15.33 9.09 34.64
N ARG A 628 -15.99 8.24 35.44
CA ARG A 628 -17.44 8.20 35.58
C ARG A 628 -18.01 9.52 36.07
N GLU A 629 -17.50 10.07 37.15
CA GLU A 629 -17.99 11.32 37.75
C GLU A 629 -17.92 12.47 36.75
N ARG A 630 -16.86 12.56 36.01
CA ARG A 630 -16.67 13.64 35.03
C ARG A 630 -17.55 13.50 33.79
N TYR A 631 -17.75 12.30 33.27
CA TYR A 631 -18.63 12.06 32.09
C TYR A 631 -20.10 11.95 32.48
N ALA A 632 -20.41 11.44 33.68
CA ALA A 632 -21.79 11.32 34.15
C ALA A 632 -22.49 12.66 34.38
N GLU A 633 -21.72 13.75 34.52
CA GLU A 633 -22.28 15.09 34.71
C GLU A 633 -22.56 15.85 33.40
N LYS A 634 -22.03 15.37 32.27
CA LYS A 634 -22.16 16.05 30.99
C LYS A 634 -23.57 15.85 30.37
N SER A 635 -24.23 16.94 30.02
CA SER A 635 -25.51 16.93 29.27
C SER A 635 -25.29 17.08 27.74
N ARG A 636 -24.04 17.26 27.29
CA ARG A 636 -23.68 17.41 25.89
C ARG A 636 -22.25 16.92 25.64
N SER A 637 -21.96 16.55 24.41
CA SER A 637 -20.61 16.20 23.97
C SER A 637 -19.74 17.45 23.73
N GLU A 638 -18.48 17.20 23.43
CA GLU A 638 -17.63 18.22 22.80
C GLU A 638 -18.29 18.72 21.52
N PHE A 639 -18.08 20.00 21.22
CA PHE A 639 -18.52 20.63 19.96
C PHE A 639 -17.47 20.35 18.88
N LEU A 640 -17.91 19.81 17.77
CA LEU A 640 -17.08 19.50 16.61
C LEU A 640 -17.22 20.60 15.55
N ALA A 641 -16.08 21.06 15.03
CA ALA A 641 -16.04 22.00 13.90
C ALA A 641 -14.93 21.55 12.92
N ASN A 642 -15.31 21.30 11.68
CA ASN A 642 -14.36 20.98 10.61
C ASN A 642 -14.55 21.95 9.46
N MET A 643 -13.46 22.36 8.84
CA MET A 643 -13.47 23.19 7.64
C MET A 643 -12.43 22.67 6.66
N SER A 644 -12.84 22.44 5.42
CA SER A 644 -11.96 22.15 4.30
C SER A 644 -12.12 23.23 3.23
N VAL A 645 -11.01 23.70 2.69
CA VAL A 645 -11.00 24.75 1.66
C VAL A 645 -9.97 24.41 0.59
N ALA A 646 -10.43 24.28 -0.66
CA ALA A 646 -9.57 24.27 -1.83
C ALA A 646 -9.40 25.72 -2.34
N LEU A 647 -8.39 26.43 -1.77
CA LEU A 647 -8.10 27.83 -2.11
C LEU A 647 -7.82 28.00 -3.60
N THR A 648 -7.09 27.03 -4.14
CA THR A 648 -6.86 26.88 -5.59
C THR A 648 -7.00 25.40 -5.95
N ASP A 649 -6.85 25.04 -7.23
CA ASP A 649 -6.83 23.63 -7.64
C ASP A 649 -5.63 22.88 -7.09
N THR A 650 -4.61 23.58 -6.64
CA THR A 650 -3.34 23.04 -6.16
C THR A 650 -3.09 23.27 -4.69
N LEU A 651 -3.86 24.10 -4.01
CA LEU A 651 -3.67 24.45 -2.60
C LEU A 651 -4.94 24.14 -1.81
N ASN A 652 -4.82 23.16 -0.91
CA ASN A 652 -5.90 22.70 -0.05
C ASN A 652 -5.53 22.88 1.42
N THR A 653 -6.46 23.32 2.22
CA THR A 653 -6.33 23.41 3.67
C THR A 653 -7.50 22.73 4.35
N GLU A 654 -7.22 22.11 5.49
CA GLU A 654 -8.21 21.43 6.31
C GLU A 654 -7.92 21.74 7.77
N VAL A 655 -8.94 22.16 8.51
CA VAL A 655 -8.84 22.46 9.94
C VAL A 655 -9.99 21.78 10.65
N GLY A 656 -9.68 21.05 11.71
CA GLY A 656 -10.67 20.42 12.59
C GLY A 656 -10.40 20.79 14.04
N ALA A 657 -11.47 21.03 14.78
CA ALA A 657 -11.43 21.35 16.20
C ALA A 657 -12.51 20.59 16.95
N GLN A 658 -12.16 20.10 18.11
CA GLN A 658 -13.05 19.52 19.10
C GLN A 658 -12.93 20.32 20.38
N LEU A 659 -14.01 20.98 20.77
CA LEU A 659 -14.06 21.89 21.91
C LEU A 659 -14.86 21.25 23.06
N ASP A 660 -14.21 21.08 24.19
CA ASP A 660 -14.91 20.75 25.43
C ASP A 660 -15.63 21.99 25.96
N THR A 661 -16.94 22.00 25.81
CA THR A 661 -17.78 23.16 26.14
C THR A 661 -18.05 23.30 27.63
N TYR A 662 -17.61 22.37 28.47
CA TYR A 662 -17.67 22.49 29.93
C TYR A 662 -16.45 23.19 30.51
N ASP A 663 -15.26 22.76 30.04
CA ASP A 663 -13.99 23.32 30.48
C ASP A 663 -13.53 24.51 29.63
N ASN A 664 -14.25 24.84 28.57
CA ASN A 664 -13.85 25.81 27.54
C ASN A 664 -12.43 25.57 27.00
N ARG A 665 -12.10 24.31 26.79
CA ARG A 665 -10.74 23.89 26.38
C ARG A 665 -10.81 23.09 25.09
N LEU A 666 -9.75 23.22 24.31
CA LEU A 666 -9.55 22.40 23.14
C LEU A 666 -9.24 20.96 23.55
N ALA A 667 -10.04 20.02 23.09
CA ALA A 667 -9.81 18.59 23.33
C ALA A 667 -8.91 17.99 22.26
N GLN A 668 -9.16 18.36 21.02
CA GLN A 668 -8.38 17.94 19.87
C GLN A 668 -8.45 19.00 18.78
N THR A 669 -7.36 19.17 18.07
CA THR A 669 -7.34 19.94 16.81
C THR A 669 -6.33 19.38 15.83
N TYR A 670 -6.63 19.51 14.58
CA TYR A 670 -5.66 19.35 13.51
C TYR A 670 -5.80 20.47 12.50
N ALA A 671 -4.69 20.84 11.89
CA ALA A 671 -4.65 21.74 10.76
C ALA A 671 -3.68 21.18 9.73
N SER A 672 -4.08 21.13 8.48
CA SER A 672 -3.22 20.67 7.40
C SER A 672 -3.29 21.64 6.23
N LEU A 673 -2.14 21.94 5.66
CA LEU A 673 -1.97 22.70 4.44
C LEU A 673 -1.24 21.80 3.44
N ARG A 674 -1.79 21.64 2.23
CA ARG A 674 -1.20 20.84 1.16
C ARG A 674 -1.16 21.65 -0.11
N TRP A 675 0.03 21.77 -0.67
CA TRP A 675 0.28 22.54 -1.89
C TRP A 675 0.98 21.69 -2.95
N PHE A 676 0.34 21.61 -4.13
CA PHE A 676 0.81 20.81 -5.28
C PHE A 676 0.84 21.70 -6.55
N PRO A 677 1.73 22.70 -6.64
CA PRO A 677 1.66 23.71 -7.70
C PRO A 677 1.91 23.14 -9.10
N LYS A 678 2.68 22.09 -9.22
CA LYS A 678 3.01 21.41 -10.49
C LYS A 678 3.42 19.96 -10.24
N ASN A 679 3.62 19.18 -11.30
CA ASN A 679 4.12 17.80 -11.20
C ASN A 679 5.45 17.75 -10.42
N PHE A 680 5.64 16.69 -9.65
CA PHE A 680 6.80 16.46 -8.79
C PHE A 680 7.04 17.58 -7.75
N THR A 681 6.01 18.32 -7.40
CA THR A 681 6.08 19.37 -6.39
C THR A 681 4.98 19.18 -5.39
N SER A 682 5.35 18.94 -4.14
CA SER A 682 4.41 18.84 -3.01
C SER A 682 5.01 19.49 -1.78
N LEU A 683 4.19 20.20 -1.05
CA LEU A 683 4.51 20.71 0.28
C LEU A 683 3.31 20.47 1.19
N SER A 684 3.51 19.83 2.32
CA SER A 684 2.50 19.60 3.34
C SER A 684 3.00 20.07 4.69
N LEU A 685 2.15 20.80 5.39
CA LEU A 685 2.34 21.22 6.77
C LEU A 685 1.15 20.66 7.56
N THR A 686 1.40 19.93 8.63
CA THR A 686 0.35 19.39 9.47
C THR A 686 0.67 19.66 10.94
N TYR A 687 -0.29 20.21 11.63
CA TYR A 687 -0.28 20.38 13.09
C TYR A 687 -1.35 19.51 13.70
N ARG A 688 -1.05 18.81 14.77
CA ARG A 688 -1.98 17.96 15.52
C ARG A 688 -1.79 18.19 17.00
N TYR A 689 -2.89 18.43 17.67
CA TYR A 689 -2.98 18.51 19.12
C TYR A 689 -4.07 17.57 19.61
N GLN A 690 -3.76 16.82 20.65
CA GLN A 690 -4.71 15.94 21.34
C GLN A 690 -4.44 16.02 22.83
N ARG A 691 -5.45 16.38 23.57
CA ARG A 691 -5.43 16.36 25.03
C ARG A 691 -5.66 14.93 25.51
N GLU A 692 -4.68 14.35 26.19
CA GLU A 692 -4.86 13.07 26.89
C GLU A 692 -5.06 13.35 28.38
N PRO A 693 -6.22 13.02 28.95
CA PRO A 693 -6.38 13.02 30.38
C PRO A 693 -5.67 11.78 30.95
N TYR A 694 -4.72 11.97 31.85
CA TYR A 694 -4.26 10.89 32.72
C TYR A 694 -4.16 11.33 34.16
N LEU A 695 -4.31 10.34 35.03
CA LEU A 695 -4.27 10.52 36.47
C LEU A 695 -2.80 10.55 36.92
N ILE A 696 -2.43 11.57 37.67
CA ILE A 696 -1.19 11.59 38.44
C ILE A 696 -1.57 11.39 39.91
N GLU A 697 -0.92 10.44 40.53
CA GLU A 697 -1.01 10.22 41.97
C GLU A 697 -0.26 11.35 42.69
N GLY A 698 -0.97 12.17 43.44
CA GLY A 698 -0.40 13.20 44.28
C GLY A 698 0.02 12.63 45.63
N THR A 699 0.94 13.30 46.32
CA THR A 699 1.48 12.92 47.66
C THR A 699 0.45 12.89 48.77
N ASP A 700 -0.74 13.45 48.59
CA ASP A 700 -1.79 13.56 49.61
C ASP A 700 -3.10 12.79 49.25
N GLN A 701 -2.99 11.69 48.47
CA GLN A 701 -4.16 10.96 48.00
C GLN A 701 -5.10 11.81 47.11
N GLN A 702 -4.74 13.01 46.76
CA GLN A 702 -5.43 13.83 45.77
C GLN A 702 -4.88 13.53 44.37
N TYR A 703 -5.67 12.92 43.57
CA TYR A 703 -5.34 12.69 42.17
C TYR A 703 -5.64 13.95 41.36
N SER A 704 -4.67 14.51 40.72
CA SER A 704 -4.87 15.59 39.76
C SER A 704 -4.84 15.06 38.33
N TYR A 705 -5.82 15.50 37.53
CA TYR A 705 -5.74 15.29 36.08
C TYR A 705 -4.68 16.20 35.51
N GLN A 706 -3.54 15.66 35.14
CA GLN A 706 -2.59 16.39 34.31
C GLN A 706 -2.99 16.19 32.85
N LEU A 707 -3.41 17.26 32.22
CA LEU A 707 -3.78 17.31 30.83
C LEU A 707 -2.51 17.57 30.01
N ASN A 708 -1.76 16.50 29.75
CA ASN A 708 -0.63 16.56 28.84
C ASN A 708 -1.14 16.18 27.45
N GLY A 709 -1.28 17.16 26.60
CA GLY A 709 -1.61 16.93 25.21
C GLY A 709 -0.45 16.32 24.43
N LYS A 710 -0.74 15.46 23.49
CA LYS A 710 0.19 15.12 22.41
C LYS A 710 0.15 16.25 21.40
N GLU A 711 1.28 16.88 21.16
CA GLU A 711 1.36 18.01 20.25
C GLU A 711 2.49 17.77 19.26
N ASN A 712 2.13 17.71 17.98
CA ASN A 712 3.06 17.36 16.91
C ASN A 712 2.91 18.32 15.73
N ILE A 713 4.02 18.71 15.17
CA ILE A 713 4.11 19.42 13.91
C ILE A 713 4.88 18.57 12.91
N SER A 714 4.37 18.50 11.69
CA SER A 714 4.96 17.71 10.58
C SER A 714 5.05 18.59 9.34
N ILE A 715 6.24 18.68 8.78
CA ILE A 715 6.47 19.28 7.47
C ILE A 715 7.01 18.20 6.54
N ALA A 716 6.45 18.07 5.35
CA ALA A 716 6.91 17.11 4.34
C ALA A 716 6.73 17.67 2.94
N GLY A 717 7.61 17.27 2.03
CA GLY A 717 7.45 17.68 0.64
C GLY A 717 8.49 17.09 -0.30
N GLN A 718 8.20 17.29 -1.58
CA GLN A 718 9.08 17.03 -2.70
C GLN A 718 9.16 18.32 -3.51
N TRP A 719 10.37 18.76 -3.85
CA TRP A 719 10.59 20.01 -4.54
C TRP A 719 11.66 19.89 -5.62
N PRO A 720 11.38 20.29 -6.88
CA PRO A 720 12.39 20.38 -7.93
C PRO A 720 13.30 21.58 -7.65
N VAL A 721 14.58 21.31 -7.38
CA VAL A 721 15.62 22.34 -7.24
C VAL A 721 16.09 22.80 -8.62
N THR A 722 16.23 21.84 -9.54
CA THR A 722 16.49 22.04 -10.95
C THR A 722 15.64 21.05 -11.75
N ASP A 723 15.71 21.10 -13.06
CA ASP A 723 15.04 20.15 -13.95
C ASP A 723 15.46 18.68 -13.77
N LYS A 724 16.60 18.44 -13.10
CA LYS A 724 17.19 17.12 -12.90
C LYS A 724 17.28 16.71 -11.44
N TYR A 725 17.20 17.66 -10.50
CA TYR A 725 17.37 17.42 -9.08
C TYR A 725 16.12 17.76 -8.30
N TYR A 726 15.68 16.82 -7.45
CA TYR A 726 14.50 16.94 -6.60
C TYR A 726 14.91 16.73 -5.15
N LEU A 727 14.57 17.67 -4.31
CA LEU A 727 14.73 17.55 -2.85
C LEU A 727 13.46 16.88 -2.30
N VAL A 728 13.65 15.87 -1.46
CA VAL A 728 12.55 15.23 -0.73
C VAL A 728 12.84 15.29 0.77
N GLY A 729 11.80 15.51 1.56
CA GLY A 729 12.00 15.63 2.99
C GLY A 729 10.72 15.47 3.80
N ARG A 730 10.91 15.07 5.05
CA ARG A 730 9.90 15.07 6.11
C ARG A 730 10.57 15.32 7.45
N HIS A 731 9.95 16.13 8.27
CA HIS A 731 10.38 16.35 9.64
C HIS A 731 9.17 16.39 10.55
N ASP A 732 9.12 15.45 11.49
CA ASP A 732 8.10 15.36 12.54
C ASP A 732 8.73 15.75 13.87
N TYR A 733 8.16 16.74 14.52
CA TYR A 733 8.62 17.25 15.81
C TYR A 733 7.49 17.17 16.83
N SER A 734 7.76 16.53 17.95
CA SER A 734 6.87 16.53 19.10
C SER A 734 7.15 17.77 19.96
N LEU A 735 6.23 18.70 19.98
CA LEU A 735 6.29 19.91 20.83
C LEU A 735 6.19 19.52 22.31
N TYR A 736 5.44 18.46 22.61
CA TYR A 736 5.32 17.93 23.96
C TYR A 736 6.61 17.32 24.49
N GLU A 737 7.22 16.40 23.72
CA GLU A 737 8.48 15.76 24.12
C GLU A 737 9.71 16.62 23.79
N LYS A 738 9.53 17.75 23.11
CA LYS A 738 10.59 18.68 22.66
C LYS A 738 11.71 18.00 21.87
N ARG A 739 11.34 17.04 21.01
CA ARG A 739 12.26 16.28 20.18
C ARG A 739 11.69 15.92 18.81
N SER A 740 12.60 15.63 17.89
CA SER A 740 12.24 15.04 16.60
C SER A 740 11.86 13.58 16.77
N THR A 741 10.72 13.19 16.23
CA THR A 741 10.24 11.80 16.21
C THR A 741 10.63 11.10 14.92
N GLN A 742 10.64 11.81 13.79
CA GLN A 742 11.09 11.32 12.51
C GLN A 742 11.70 12.45 11.67
N SER A 743 12.78 12.14 10.97
CA SER A 743 13.36 13.03 9.97
C SER A 743 13.77 12.21 8.75
N ILE A 744 13.38 12.68 7.59
CA ILE A 744 13.78 12.15 6.29
C ILE A 744 14.30 13.33 5.49
N ILE A 745 15.45 13.17 4.87
CA ILE A 745 15.96 14.10 3.88
C ILE A 745 16.58 13.30 2.74
N GLY A 746 16.29 13.65 1.52
CA GLY A 746 16.82 12.97 0.36
C GLY A 746 16.97 13.86 -0.85
N LEU A 747 17.84 13.45 -1.74
CA LEU A 747 18.05 14.05 -3.03
C LEU A 747 17.80 12.99 -4.11
N GLU A 748 16.95 13.32 -5.06
CA GLU A 748 16.68 12.50 -6.22
C GLU A 748 17.25 13.20 -7.47
N TYR A 749 17.98 12.47 -8.28
CA TYR A 749 18.50 12.90 -9.58
C TYR A 749 17.77 12.12 -10.66
N HIS A 750 17.34 12.81 -11.70
CA HIS A 750 16.72 12.22 -12.88
C HIS A 750 17.19 12.95 -14.14
N ASP A 751 17.82 12.23 -15.04
CA ASP A 751 18.38 12.82 -16.25
C ASP A 751 17.39 13.00 -17.40
N LYS A 752 16.10 12.66 -17.19
CA LYS A 752 15.04 12.65 -18.21
C LYS A 752 15.25 11.65 -19.34
N CYS A 753 16.34 10.92 -19.33
CA CYS A 753 16.70 9.95 -20.37
C CYS A 753 16.61 8.51 -19.84
N CYS A 754 17.52 8.12 -18.96
CA CYS A 754 17.66 6.72 -18.63
C CYS A 754 18.17 6.43 -17.20
N THR A 755 18.42 7.45 -16.40
CA THR A 755 19.02 7.25 -15.09
C THR A 755 18.23 7.99 -14.02
N THR A 756 17.95 7.29 -12.94
CA THR A 756 17.45 7.86 -11.69
C THR A 756 18.38 7.46 -10.56
N ALA A 757 18.85 8.42 -9.78
CA ALA A 757 19.63 8.16 -8.58
C ALA A 757 18.95 8.79 -7.38
N ARG A 758 18.96 8.11 -6.23
CA ARG A 758 18.35 8.56 -4.99
C ARG A 758 19.29 8.33 -3.82
N VAL A 759 19.44 9.35 -2.99
CA VAL A 759 20.10 9.25 -1.69
C VAL A 759 19.13 9.73 -0.65
N VAL A 760 18.77 8.88 0.30
CA VAL A 760 17.80 9.20 1.35
C VAL A 760 18.40 8.85 2.71
N PHE A 761 18.43 9.84 3.59
CA PHE A 761 18.75 9.67 5.00
C PHE A 761 17.44 9.69 5.79
N GLN A 762 17.28 8.70 6.67
CA GLN A 762 16.15 8.61 7.60
C GLN A 762 16.64 8.43 9.02
N ARG A 763 16.03 9.17 9.94
CA ARG A 763 16.15 8.97 11.37
C ARG A 763 14.77 8.91 11.99
N TYR A 764 14.55 7.94 12.86
CA TYR A 764 13.28 7.80 13.59
C TYR A 764 13.52 7.38 15.04
N ALA A 765 12.65 7.85 15.95
CA ALA A 765 12.67 7.47 17.34
C ALA A 765 12.12 6.04 17.51
N VAL A 766 12.83 5.21 18.28
CA VAL A 766 12.44 3.85 18.65
C VAL A 766 11.82 3.85 20.06
N SER A 767 12.36 4.64 20.97
CA SER A 767 11.84 4.88 22.31
C SER A 767 12.10 6.34 22.72
N LYS A 768 11.77 6.72 23.96
CA LYS A 768 12.06 8.07 24.47
C LYS A 768 13.55 8.44 24.38
N THR A 769 14.44 7.47 24.54
CA THR A 769 15.90 7.67 24.60
C THR A 769 16.64 7.14 23.38
N LYS A 770 16.03 6.24 22.59
CA LYS A 770 16.69 5.53 21.49
C LYS A 770 16.15 5.99 20.14
N SER A 771 17.06 6.20 19.18
CA SER A 771 16.73 6.46 17.78
C SER A 771 17.49 5.52 16.85
N ASN A 772 16.95 5.26 15.68
CA ASN A 772 17.63 4.53 14.60
C ASN A 772 17.84 5.47 13.41
N SER A 773 18.96 5.31 12.73
CA SER A 773 19.28 6.05 11.50
C SER A 773 19.63 5.07 10.40
N ALA A 774 19.19 5.38 9.19
CA ALA A 774 19.44 4.59 8.00
C ALA A 774 19.77 5.51 6.81
N VAL A 775 20.65 5.04 5.94
CA VAL A 775 20.97 5.68 4.66
C VAL A 775 20.63 4.71 3.54
N PHE A 776 19.89 5.19 2.57
CA PHE A 776 19.50 4.46 1.36
C PHE A 776 20.15 5.12 0.16
N LEU A 777 20.75 4.30 -0.66
CA LEU A 777 21.34 4.71 -1.94
C LEU A 777 20.76 3.82 -3.03
N GLN A 778 20.17 4.42 -4.05
CA GLN A 778 19.65 3.73 -5.21
C GLN A 778 20.11 4.41 -6.49
N VAL A 779 20.52 3.61 -7.47
CA VAL A 779 20.77 4.04 -8.85
C VAL A 779 20.00 3.12 -9.77
N GLU A 780 19.02 3.64 -10.48
CA GLU A 780 18.28 2.93 -11.53
C GLU A 780 18.86 3.29 -12.88
N LEU A 781 19.26 2.27 -13.63
CA LEU A 781 19.73 2.37 -15.03
C LEU A 781 18.63 1.76 -15.91
N ASN A 782 17.92 2.60 -16.67
CA ASN A 782 16.80 2.15 -17.50
C ASN A 782 17.27 1.12 -18.53
N GLY A 783 16.58 -0.04 -18.57
CA GLY A 783 16.93 -1.15 -19.44
C GLY A 783 18.01 -2.10 -18.87
N LEU A 784 18.63 -1.79 -17.74
CA LEU A 784 19.63 -2.66 -17.10
C LEU A 784 19.17 -3.13 -15.70
N GLY A 785 18.60 -2.22 -14.90
CA GLY A 785 18.11 -2.52 -13.55
C GLY A 785 18.51 -1.48 -12.51
N GLY A 786 18.26 -1.78 -11.24
CA GLY A 786 18.54 -0.90 -10.10
C GLY A 786 19.61 -1.48 -9.18
N ILE A 787 20.57 -0.67 -8.81
CA ILE A 787 21.64 -0.97 -7.85
C ILE A 787 21.35 -0.22 -6.56
N GLY A 788 21.46 -0.87 -5.41
CA GLY A 788 21.27 -0.27 -4.08
C GLY A 788 19.89 -0.52 -3.47
N SER A 789 19.65 0.04 -2.29
CA SER A 789 18.39 -0.12 -1.54
C SER A 789 17.30 0.76 -2.10
N ASP A 790 16.07 0.24 -2.21
CA ASP A 790 14.93 1.02 -2.71
C ASP A 790 14.28 1.88 -1.62
N PRO A 791 14.41 3.23 -1.66
CA PRO A 791 13.76 4.12 -0.70
C PRO A 791 12.34 4.49 -1.08
N LEU A 792 11.80 4.05 -2.22
CA LEU A 792 10.51 4.51 -2.74
C LEU A 792 9.35 4.23 -1.80
N SER A 793 9.36 3.07 -1.14
CA SER A 793 8.33 2.73 -0.16
C SER A 793 8.31 3.70 1.03
N VAL A 794 9.50 4.11 1.49
CA VAL A 794 9.64 5.12 2.56
C VAL A 794 9.13 6.47 2.11
N LEU A 795 9.54 6.91 0.93
CA LEU A 795 9.14 8.22 0.39
C LEU A 795 7.63 8.29 0.15
N ARG A 796 7.05 7.26 -0.49
CA ARG A 796 5.60 7.20 -0.75
C ARG A 796 4.76 7.20 0.53
N ASN A 797 5.18 6.45 1.54
CA ASN A 797 4.45 6.34 2.79
C ASN A 797 4.65 7.55 3.71
N SER A 798 5.76 8.26 3.56
CA SER A 798 6.14 9.35 4.46
C SER A 798 5.82 10.74 3.91
N ILE A 799 5.80 10.93 2.61
CA ILE A 799 5.62 12.25 1.99
C ILE A 799 4.28 12.30 1.26
N PRO A 800 3.29 13.06 1.79
CA PRO A 800 2.01 13.24 1.14
C PRO A 800 2.16 13.85 -0.25
N GLY A 801 1.58 13.20 -1.27
CA GLY A 801 1.65 13.67 -2.65
C GLY A 801 3.00 13.44 -3.35
N TYR A 802 3.87 12.60 -2.77
CA TYR A 802 5.11 12.19 -3.42
C TYR A 802 4.81 11.52 -4.77
N GLN A 803 5.48 11.98 -5.80
CA GLN A 803 5.44 11.41 -7.14
C GLN A 803 6.80 10.79 -7.48
N ASN A 804 6.78 9.52 -7.86
CA ASN A 804 8.02 8.85 -8.26
C ASN A 804 8.54 9.46 -9.56
N VAL A 805 9.75 9.99 -9.52
CA VAL A 805 10.43 10.54 -10.68
C VAL A 805 10.95 9.39 -11.52
N LYS A 806 10.17 8.97 -12.52
CA LYS A 806 10.55 7.97 -13.52
C LYS A 806 10.46 8.59 -14.89
N THR A 807 11.32 8.12 -15.80
CA THR A 807 11.14 8.40 -17.23
C THR A 807 9.80 7.80 -17.65
N PRO A 808 8.88 8.59 -18.24
CA PRO A 808 7.67 8.01 -18.82
C PRO A 808 8.10 6.93 -19.82
N GLU A 809 7.57 5.72 -19.70
CA GLU A 809 7.67 4.77 -20.79
C GLU A 809 7.00 5.44 -22.00
N THR A 810 7.76 5.76 -23.01
CA THR A 810 7.20 6.24 -24.28
C THR A 810 6.37 5.08 -24.83
N VAL A 811 5.05 5.20 -24.68
CA VAL A 811 4.14 4.30 -25.38
C VAL A 811 4.35 4.60 -26.86
N LYS A 812 5.08 3.71 -27.52
CA LYS A 812 5.31 3.84 -28.95
C LYS A 812 3.96 3.78 -29.65
N SER A 813 3.64 4.82 -30.41
CA SER A 813 2.47 4.81 -31.26
C SER A 813 2.48 3.57 -32.14
N PRO A 814 1.34 2.88 -32.33
CA PRO A 814 1.24 1.79 -33.31
C PRO A 814 1.79 2.19 -34.70
N PHE A 815 1.74 3.47 -35.02
CA PHE A 815 2.25 4.02 -36.30
C PHE A 815 3.78 4.03 -36.38
N GLU A 816 4.52 4.10 -35.27
CA GLU A 816 5.99 4.00 -35.30
C GLU A 816 6.52 2.63 -35.74
N ARG A 817 5.66 1.63 -35.85
CA ARG A 817 6.00 0.31 -36.38
C ARG A 817 6.14 0.31 -37.90
N TYR A 818 5.62 1.33 -38.56
CA TYR A 818 5.56 1.41 -40.03
C TYR A 818 6.40 2.56 -40.62
N GLU A 819 6.88 3.46 -39.77
CA GLU A 819 7.83 4.51 -40.16
C GLU A 819 9.27 4.00 -40.10
#